data_ad1f255d028ad0c2aa173e013260d46f
#
_entry.id   ad1f255d028ad0c2aa173e013260d46f
#
_cell.length_a   1.000
_cell.length_b   1.000
_cell.length_c   1.000
_cell.angle_alpha   90.00
_cell.angle_beta   90.00
_cell.angle_gamma   90.00
#
_symmetry.space_group_name_H-M   'P 1'
#
loop_
_entity.id
_entity.type
_entity.pdbx_description
1 polymer ?
#
loop_
_entity_poly.entity_id
_entity_poly.type
_entity_poly.pdbx_seq_one_letter_code
_entity_poly.pdbx_strand_id
1 'polypeptide(L)'
;MRPTLLDQIRAGALRWWQESFIDRYRLWRARVNGIEVTQSIQYYRAAEHLTDSADRGPDNSVQLVAYKAAWVRVYVRSGLLSSVANVTGSLDLARRNHALNYDAVATYAAQGAATVTAEQTVDYATERNNINRTLNFLIPAQECHGTLRLTARLQGIESSDSSIIINTNLVQTLRVRAILVAYNGPSSANTPAPGQPAITQLTLPAPTLADLQTNASMAFAAMPVQATGSFASCGTLNWATPLDDVRSGPGACSTNWGTLLNWLALLRDNDGNRTDVVYYGLLPAGIPLNVPGCGQDGLGAGAVGNQLTFLHEIGHGYGFQHTPCGAAGATDPNYPTYEPYASASIGEFGLDIRNGAVYDPTTARDYMSYCNPRWMSLYQHDRLLQHPRLEPRWLRERSIFDDYPLERAFDIEHLWWPDPPWLQDELQGRTMNPVISIVGHVEENGEIQVQSVARVPVTALPTGVQTHWVAQLMNEQGHVIASGSLVRSDFQGGCGCCQGHGHPNQDPDRPPFMFKVYLPDRAPGSSLRIAGPAEQVWTRQAPARPAQFVSATADVTSTQQLALRWQVDAESDVDVWVQWTVDKGERWHGLAVGLRGGEAELPLTGLPAGQVQLRLLGHDGFFTAESPALVVDLPERAPEVAILYPQNGQTLRADQPIQASGNATDSAGYPLSAERLTWMLDDKVVGRGREVWLSPAAGRHELVLDVDWSQGRVQTVVVFNTAKDQGRTGPHAR
;
A
#
# COMPACT_ATOMS: atom_id res chain seq x y z
N MET A 1 11.80 31.40 68.88
CA MET A 1 10.40 31.72 69.22
C MET A 1 9.47 30.85 68.43
N ARG A 2 8.58 30.11 69.04
CA ARG A 2 7.57 29.33 68.25
C ARG A 2 6.52 30.32 67.72
N PRO A 3 6.03 30.22 66.52
CA PRO A 3 5.02 31.10 66.00
C PRO A 3 3.74 30.99 66.85
N THR A 4 3.12 32.11 67.11
CA THR A 4 1.89 32.16 67.89
C THR A 4 0.75 31.52 67.12
N LEU A 5 -0.31 31.08 67.86
CA LEU A 5 -1.51 30.55 67.24
C LEU A 5 -2.14 31.50 66.22
N LEU A 6 -2.02 32.80 66.44
CA LEU A 6 -2.44 33.86 65.51
C LEU A 6 -1.62 33.89 64.22
N ASP A 7 -0.30 33.61 64.29
CA ASP A 7 0.56 33.56 63.14
C ASP A 7 0.28 32.30 62.30
N GLN A 8 -0.07 31.19 62.95
CA GLN A 8 -0.48 29.95 62.28
C GLN A 8 -1.82 30.11 61.58
N ILE A 9 -2.78 30.76 62.20
CA ILE A 9 -4.12 31.06 61.66
C ILE A 9 -3.99 32.03 60.46
N ARG A 10 -3.15 33.06 60.58
CA ARG A 10 -2.88 34.00 59.47
C ARG A 10 -2.19 33.32 58.30
N ALA A 11 -1.21 32.49 58.56
CA ALA A 11 -0.52 31.72 57.52
C ALA A 11 -1.46 30.70 56.83
N GLY A 12 -2.32 30.05 57.61
CA GLY A 12 -3.37 29.16 57.10
C GLY A 12 -4.41 29.88 56.24
N ALA A 13 -4.91 31.02 56.72
CA ALA A 13 -5.85 31.87 55.98
C ALA A 13 -5.24 32.46 54.71
N LEU A 14 -3.94 32.84 54.74
CA LEU A 14 -3.24 33.35 53.58
C LEU A 14 -3.01 32.25 52.50
N ARG A 15 -2.64 31.01 52.94
CA ARG A 15 -2.55 29.87 52.07
C ARG A 15 -3.89 29.50 51.45
N TRP A 16 -4.96 29.43 52.29
CA TRP A 16 -6.30 29.13 51.77
C TRP A 16 -6.79 30.23 50.81
N TRP A 17 -6.48 31.49 51.08
CA TRP A 17 -6.82 32.58 50.16
C TRP A 17 -6.04 32.54 48.86
N GLN A 18 -4.71 32.27 48.94
CA GLN A 18 -3.87 32.07 47.73
C GLN A 18 -4.31 30.88 46.91
N GLU A 19 -4.58 29.74 47.54
CA GLU A 19 -5.04 28.52 46.87
C GLU A 19 -6.44 28.76 46.27
N SER A 20 -7.36 29.35 47.00
CA SER A 20 -8.71 29.69 46.50
C SER A 20 -8.70 30.76 45.41
N PHE A 21 -7.77 31.71 45.45
CA PHE A 21 -7.61 32.74 44.44
C PHE A 21 -6.97 32.13 43.17
N ILE A 22 -5.96 31.26 43.31
CA ILE A 22 -5.33 30.54 42.25
C ILE A 22 -6.35 29.61 41.55
N ASP A 23 -7.16 28.85 42.31
CA ASP A 23 -8.20 27.99 41.78
C ASP A 23 -9.31 28.76 41.05
N ARG A 24 -9.74 29.91 41.60
CA ARG A 24 -10.67 30.81 40.90
C ARG A 24 -10.06 31.40 39.63
N TYR A 25 -8.81 31.78 39.65
CA TYR A 25 -8.10 32.31 38.48
C TYR A 25 -7.88 31.24 37.42
N ARG A 26 -7.63 29.98 37.83
CA ARG A 26 -7.59 28.78 36.92
C ARG A 26 -8.94 28.53 36.28
N LEU A 27 -10.05 28.64 36.99
CA LEU A 27 -11.40 28.48 36.47
C LEU A 27 -11.78 29.54 35.40
N TRP A 28 -11.08 30.67 35.34
CA TRP A 28 -11.37 31.78 34.44
C TRP A 28 -10.54 31.71 33.13
N ARG A 29 -9.53 30.87 33.06
CA ARG A 29 -8.62 30.72 31.91
C ARG A 29 -8.96 29.48 31.07
N ALA A 30 -8.28 29.39 29.92
CA ALA A 30 -8.35 28.21 29.08
C ALA A 30 -7.67 27.00 29.74
N ARG A 31 -8.17 25.82 29.45
CA ARG A 31 -7.61 24.53 29.87
C ARG A 31 -7.56 23.56 28.74
N VAL A 32 -6.64 22.59 28.78
CA VAL A 32 -6.65 21.44 27.88
C VAL A 32 -7.87 20.59 28.22
N ASN A 33 -8.72 20.33 27.23
CA ASN A 33 -9.93 19.54 27.36
C ASN A 33 -9.76 18.11 26.84
N GLY A 34 -8.79 17.89 25.98
CA GLY A 34 -8.44 16.59 25.45
C GLY A 34 -7.31 16.64 24.44
N ILE A 35 -6.71 15.51 24.18
CA ILE A 35 -5.64 15.31 23.23
C ILE A 35 -6.04 14.14 22.34
N GLU A 36 -6.09 14.37 21.04
CA GLU A 36 -6.30 13.35 20.00
C GLU A 36 -5.01 13.15 19.23
N VAL A 37 -4.59 11.90 19.02
CA VAL A 37 -3.39 11.55 18.24
C VAL A 37 -3.79 10.63 17.10
N THR A 38 -3.55 11.04 15.88
CA THR A 38 -3.95 10.27 14.70
C THR A 38 -2.84 10.19 13.66
N GLN A 39 -2.84 9.12 12.90
CA GLN A 39 -2.01 8.92 11.70
C GLN A 39 -2.85 8.83 10.42
N SER A 40 -4.17 8.71 10.54
CA SER A 40 -5.16 8.77 9.45
C SER A 40 -6.59 8.83 9.97
N ILE A 41 -6.94 8.05 11.00
CA ILE A 41 -8.26 7.99 11.66
C ILE A 41 -8.07 7.62 13.13
N GLN A 42 -8.96 8.11 14.02
CA GLN A 42 -8.86 7.84 15.44
C GLN A 42 -10.20 7.95 16.14
N TYR A 43 -10.44 7.12 17.16
CA TYR A 43 -11.55 7.31 18.09
C TYR A 43 -11.30 8.54 18.97
N TYR A 44 -12.28 9.42 19.00
CA TYR A 44 -12.29 10.54 19.92
C TYR A 44 -13.72 10.95 20.26
N ARG A 45 -14.13 10.77 21.52
CA ARG A 45 -15.49 11.02 22.03
C ARG A 45 -16.58 10.30 21.23
N ALA A 46 -16.32 9.06 20.88
CA ALA A 46 -17.20 8.26 20.02
C ALA A 46 -18.65 8.19 20.55
N ALA A 47 -18.85 8.23 21.88
CA ALA A 47 -20.17 8.21 22.49
C ALA A 47 -21.01 9.49 22.24
N GLU A 48 -20.40 10.58 21.80
CA GLU A 48 -21.12 11.83 21.51
C GLU A 48 -21.76 11.83 20.10
N HIS A 49 -21.39 10.87 19.23
CA HIS A 49 -21.84 10.89 17.84
C HIS A 49 -22.21 9.54 17.25
N LEU A 50 -21.63 8.42 17.68
CA LEU A 50 -22.03 7.07 17.26
C LEU A 50 -23.15 6.56 18.17
N THR A 51 -24.25 6.06 17.59
CA THR A 51 -25.41 5.60 18.36
C THR A 51 -25.27 4.15 18.78
N ASP A 52 -24.65 3.28 17.96
CA ASP A 52 -24.37 1.90 18.35
C ASP A 52 -23.12 1.83 19.24
N SER A 53 -23.27 1.22 20.40
CA SER A 53 -22.18 1.01 21.35
C SER A 53 -21.12 0.03 20.84
N ALA A 54 -21.47 -0.86 19.91
CA ALA A 54 -20.53 -1.80 19.29
C ALA A 54 -19.54 -1.11 18.36
N ASP A 55 -19.91 0.04 17.80
CA ASP A 55 -19.06 0.82 16.90
C ASP A 55 -18.17 1.83 17.64
N ARG A 56 -18.27 1.92 18.97
CA ARG A 56 -17.53 2.90 19.79
C ARG A 56 -16.24 2.32 20.34
N GLY A 57 -15.20 3.14 20.35
CA GLY A 57 -13.94 2.86 21.05
C GLY A 57 -13.56 3.98 22.02
N PRO A 58 -12.68 3.69 23.00
CA PRO A 58 -12.08 4.72 23.85
C PRO A 58 -11.28 5.74 23.05
N ASP A 59 -11.14 6.96 23.59
CA ASP A 59 -10.30 8.00 22.97
C ASP A 59 -8.86 7.46 22.75
N ASN A 60 -8.31 7.70 21.56
CA ASN A 60 -6.97 7.25 21.15
C ASN A 60 -6.75 5.73 21.19
N SER A 61 -7.81 4.93 21.06
CA SER A 61 -7.70 3.46 21.09
C SER A 61 -7.34 2.82 19.75
N VAL A 62 -7.46 3.53 18.63
CA VAL A 62 -6.92 3.06 17.37
C VAL A 62 -5.40 3.01 17.47
N GLN A 63 -4.84 1.82 17.29
CA GLN A 63 -3.40 1.61 17.44
C GLN A 63 -2.61 2.36 16.37
N LEU A 64 -1.56 3.06 16.79
CA LEU A 64 -0.63 3.76 15.92
C LEU A 64 0.53 2.83 15.52
N VAL A 65 1.12 3.09 14.36
CA VAL A 65 2.28 2.36 13.88
C VAL A 65 3.56 3.17 14.06
N ALA A 66 4.66 2.45 14.25
CA ALA A 66 5.99 3.04 14.34
C ALA A 66 6.42 3.62 12.99
N TYR A 67 7.26 4.65 13.04
CA TYR A 67 7.88 5.28 11.87
C TYR A 67 6.89 5.82 10.83
N LYS A 68 5.70 6.20 11.29
CA LYS A 68 4.75 7.02 10.57
C LYS A 68 4.51 8.29 11.35
N ALA A 69 4.55 9.44 10.69
CA ALA A 69 4.27 10.72 11.34
C ALA A 69 2.88 10.71 11.99
N ALA A 70 2.74 11.44 13.08
CA ALA A 70 1.47 11.58 13.77
C ALA A 70 1.07 13.05 13.93
N TRP A 71 -0.21 13.32 13.79
CA TRP A 71 -0.82 14.60 14.03
C TRP A 71 -1.48 14.59 15.41
N VAL A 72 -1.15 15.57 16.26
CA VAL A 72 -1.72 15.72 17.60
C VAL A 72 -2.60 16.94 17.61
N ARG A 73 -3.87 16.77 17.95
CA ARG A 73 -4.87 17.84 18.12
C ARG A 73 -5.12 18.04 19.60
N VAL A 74 -4.85 19.24 20.10
CA VAL A 74 -5.11 19.61 21.49
C VAL A 74 -6.35 20.50 21.54
N TYR A 75 -7.40 19.98 22.13
CA TYR A 75 -8.68 20.64 22.33
C TYR A 75 -8.62 21.52 23.58
N VAL A 76 -9.08 22.75 23.47
CA VAL A 76 -9.04 23.71 24.56
C VAL A 76 -10.45 24.21 24.91
N ARG A 77 -10.70 24.45 26.19
CA ARG A 77 -11.97 25.02 26.70
C ARG A 77 -11.69 26.18 27.62
N SER A 78 -12.54 27.21 27.57
CA SER A 78 -12.55 28.23 28.58
C SER A 78 -13.26 27.72 29.86
N GLY A 79 -12.90 28.31 31.03
CA GLY A 79 -13.54 27.98 32.30
C GLY A 79 -14.91 28.67 32.43
N LEU A 80 -14.93 29.79 33.19
CA LEU A 80 -16.18 30.54 33.45
C LEU A 80 -16.48 31.59 32.38
N LEU A 81 -15.51 31.95 31.53
CA LEU A 81 -15.72 32.91 30.45
C LEU A 81 -16.34 32.19 29.24
N SER A 82 -17.18 32.89 28.51
CA SER A 82 -17.75 32.35 27.27
C SER A 82 -16.67 31.97 26.23
N SER A 83 -15.57 32.73 26.19
CA SER A 83 -14.41 32.44 25.37
C SER A 83 -13.11 33.06 25.86
N VAL A 84 -11.97 32.50 25.50
CA VAL A 84 -10.62 33.04 25.69
C VAL A 84 -9.90 33.01 24.35
N ALA A 85 -9.61 34.17 23.80
CA ALA A 85 -8.91 34.29 22.52
C ALA A 85 -7.38 34.14 22.69
N ASN A 86 -6.71 33.85 21.55
CA ASN A 86 -5.26 33.80 21.43
C ASN A 86 -4.59 32.78 22.39
N VAL A 87 -5.25 31.65 22.63
CA VAL A 87 -4.65 30.55 23.38
C VAL A 87 -3.58 29.90 22.54
N THR A 88 -2.37 29.77 23.08
CA THR A 88 -1.24 29.09 22.46
C THR A 88 -0.64 28.07 23.42
N GLY A 89 0.24 27.21 22.94
CA GLY A 89 0.86 26.17 23.77
C GLY A 89 1.97 25.42 23.06
N SER A 90 2.55 24.46 23.79
CA SER A 90 3.57 23.53 23.31
C SER A 90 3.18 22.10 23.63
N LEU A 91 3.79 21.16 22.93
CA LEU A 91 3.69 19.72 23.17
C LEU A 91 5.06 19.15 23.49
N ASP A 92 5.23 18.61 24.71
CA ASP A 92 6.41 17.87 25.08
C ASP A 92 6.24 16.39 24.74
N LEU A 93 7.23 15.83 24.05
CA LEU A 93 7.36 14.41 23.74
C LEU A 93 8.41 13.78 24.64
N ALA A 94 8.07 12.71 25.33
CA ALA A 94 9.02 11.89 26.07
C ALA A 94 8.79 10.41 25.74
N ARG A 95 9.88 9.64 25.63
CA ARG A 95 9.87 8.21 25.29
C ARG A 95 10.22 7.37 26.50
N ARG A 96 9.48 6.26 26.67
CA ARG A 96 9.74 5.30 27.74
C ARG A 96 11.05 4.56 27.47
N ASN A 97 11.95 4.58 28.46
CA ASN A 97 13.20 3.83 28.41
C ASN A 97 13.07 2.44 29.04
N HIS A 98 14.15 1.65 29.00
CA HIS A 98 14.18 0.30 29.58
C HIS A 98 13.96 0.26 31.11
N ALA A 99 14.30 1.32 31.82
CA ALA A 99 14.04 1.45 33.27
C ALA A 99 12.60 1.89 33.56
N LEU A 100 11.72 1.90 32.54
CA LEU A 100 10.32 2.33 32.58
C LEU A 100 10.13 3.81 32.91
N ASN A 101 11.20 4.62 32.87
CA ASN A 101 11.14 6.07 32.99
C ASN A 101 10.88 6.71 31.62
N TYR A 102 10.57 7.99 31.59
CA TYR A 102 10.35 8.74 30.38
C TYR A 102 11.46 9.77 30.17
N ASP A 103 12.25 9.59 29.13
CA ASP A 103 13.27 10.53 28.72
C ASP A 103 12.70 11.56 27.75
N ALA A 104 13.05 12.82 27.93
CA ALA A 104 12.62 13.89 27.03
C ALA A 104 13.22 13.68 25.64
N VAL A 105 12.41 13.80 24.59
CA VAL A 105 12.81 13.67 23.20
C VAL A 105 12.79 15.04 22.52
N ALA A 106 11.65 15.73 22.54
CA ALA A 106 11.46 17.00 21.87
C ALA A 106 10.33 17.83 22.51
N THR A 107 10.35 19.14 22.21
CA THR A 107 9.22 20.04 22.46
C THR A 107 8.81 20.68 21.13
N TYR A 108 7.53 20.58 20.78
CA TYR A 108 6.97 21.09 19.55
C TYR A 108 6.14 22.35 19.79
N ALA A 109 6.28 23.32 18.89
CA ALA A 109 5.38 24.48 18.81
C ALA A 109 4.14 24.13 17.96
N ALA A 110 3.01 24.79 18.22
CA ALA A 110 1.81 24.64 17.43
C ALA A 110 2.05 25.03 15.97
N GLN A 111 1.51 24.23 15.06
CA GLN A 111 1.59 24.41 13.61
C GLN A 111 0.25 24.87 13.03
N GLY A 112 0.26 25.50 11.84
CA GLY A 112 -0.93 26.07 11.22
C GLY A 112 -1.43 27.29 12.02
N ALA A 113 -2.60 27.19 12.64
CA ALA A 113 -3.07 28.22 13.55
C ALA A 113 -2.22 28.21 14.83
N ALA A 114 -1.31 29.16 14.96
CA ALA A 114 -0.44 29.30 16.13
C ALA A 114 -1.22 29.62 17.43
N THR A 115 -2.43 30.16 17.29
CA THR A 115 -3.35 30.45 18.39
C THR A 115 -4.75 30.01 18.05
N VAL A 116 -5.51 29.62 19.08
CA VAL A 116 -6.93 29.25 18.96
C VAL A 116 -7.78 30.02 19.97
N THR A 117 -9.09 30.05 19.74
CA THR A 117 -10.05 30.57 20.74
C THR A 117 -10.61 29.40 21.50
N ALA A 118 -10.39 29.40 22.84
CA ALA A 118 -11.04 28.45 23.73
C ALA A 118 -12.46 28.93 24.04
N GLU A 119 -13.46 28.16 23.66
CA GLU A 119 -14.89 28.42 23.94
C GLU A 119 -15.34 27.55 25.14
N GLN A 120 -16.37 27.96 25.86
CA GLN A 120 -16.89 27.20 27.01
C GLN A 120 -17.58 25.90 26.53
N THR A 121 -18.36 26.02 25.47
CA THR A 121 -19.07 24.91 24.83
C THR A 121 -18.88 25.01 23.32
N VAL A 122 -18.59 23.87 22.68
CA VAL A 122 -18.48 23.78 21.23
C VAL A 122 -19.17 22.50 20.81
N ASP A 123 -19.90 22.58 19.71
CA ASP A 123 -20.46 21.40 19.06
C ASP A 123 -19.33 20.49 18.56
N TYR A 124 -19.45 19.20 18.87
CA TYR A 124 -18.46 18.17 18.53
C TYR A 124 -18.07 18.17 17.06
N ALA A 125 -19.06 18.09 16.17
CA ALA A 125 -18.81 17.99 14.73
C ALA A 125 -18.15 19.26 14.19
N THR A 126 -18.58 20.44 14.64
CA THR A 126 -18.01 21.74 14.27
C THR A 126 -16.54 21.83 14.67
N GLU A 127 -16.18 21.33 15.86
CA GLU A 127 -14.80 21.38 16.34
C GLU A 127 -13.91 20.37 15.62
N ARG A 128 -14.37 19.12 15.50
CA ARG A 128 -13.62 18.07 14.81
C ARG A 128 -13.41 18.35 13.32
N ASN A 129 -14.43 18.89 12.66
CA ASN A 129 -14.38 19.20 11.23
C ASN A 129 -13.48 20.39 10.86
N ASN A 130 -13.05 21.18 11.84
CA ASN A 130 -12.22 22.35 11.63
C ASN A 130 -10.86 22.21 12.32
N ILE A 131 -9.82 21.95 11.52
CA ILE A 131 -8.46 21.79 12.02
C ILE A 131 -7.93 23.04 12.77
N ASN A 132 -8.43 24.23 12.43
CA ASN A 132 -8.01 25.50 13.05
C ASN A 132 -8.69 25.78 14.41
N ARG A 133 -9.56 24.89 14.89
CA ARG A 133 -10.16 25.00 16.23
C ARG A 133 -9.37 24.31 17.34
N THR A 134 -8.28 23.65 16.97
CA THR A 134 -7.37 22.94 17.88
C THR A 134 -5.95 23.48 17.76
N LEU A 135 -5.16 23.42 18.82
CA LEU A 135 -3.72 23.54 18.70
C LEU A 135 -3.20 22.24 18.09
N ASN A 136 -2.46 22.35 17.00
CA ASN A 136 -1.99 21.21 16.22
C ASN A 136 -0.48 21.07 16.33
N PHE A 137 -0.01 19.84 16.54
CA PHE A 137 1.40 19.51 16.64
C PHE A 137 1.70 18.32 15.75
N LEU A 138 2.91 18.28 15.20
CA LEU A 138 3.35 17.26 14.29
C LEU A 138 4.53 16.50 14.90
N ILE A 139 4.36 15.19 15.06
CA ILE A 139 5.44 14.30 15.47
C ILE A 139 6.03 13.68 14.19
N PRO A 140 7.31 13.94 13.86
CA PRO A 140 7.95 13.33 12.69
C PRO A 140 7.97 11.81 12.77
N ALA A 141 7.99 11.14 11.62
CA ALA A 141 7.99 9.67 11.54
C ALA A 141 9.13 9.05 12.36
N GLN A 142 10.33 9.61 12.26
CA GLN A 142 11.52 9.14 12.99
C GLN A 142 11.39 9.23 14.52
N GLU A 143 10.52 10.12 15.04
CA GLU A 143 10.29 10.28 16.47
C GLU A 143 9.07 9.44 16.94
N CYS A 144 8.24 8.98 16.02
CA CYS A 144 7.01 8.26 16.30
C CYS A 144 7.28 6.76 16.44
N HIS A 145 7.94 6.33 17.53
CA HIS A 145 8.20 4.92 17.84
C HIS A 145 8.30 4.68 19.36
N GLY A 146 7.99 3.47 19.80
CA GLY A 146 8.03 3.09 21.20
C GLY A 146 6.77 3.52 21.98
N THR A 147 6.86 3.54 23.29
CA THR A 147 5.81 4.09 24.18
C THR A 147 6.10 5.56 24.47
N LEU A 148 5.22 6.42 24.02
CA LEU A 148 5.39 7.87 24.08
C LEU A 148 4.45 8.49 25.10
N ARG A 149 4.95 9.45 25.88
CA ARG A 149 4.16 10.34 26.71
C ARG A 149 4.14 11.71 26.06
N LEU A 150 2.94 12.20 25.78
CA LEU A 150 2.67 13.50 25.21
C LEU A 150 2.10 14.40 26.30
N THR A 151 2.72 15.54 26.53
CA THR A 151 2.26 16.52 27.52
C THR A 151 1.98 17.85 26.82
N ALA A 152 0.70 18.21 26.72
CA ALA A 152 0.27 19.50 26.20
C ALA A 152 0.32 20.56 27.30
N ARG A 153 0.97 21.69 27.03
CA ARG A 153 1.10 22.84 27.92
C ARG A 153 0.52 24.08 27.30
N LEU A 154 -0.39 24.74 27.92
CA LEU A 154 -0.88 26.05 27.48
C LEU A 154 0.05 27.14 27.98
N GLN A 155 0.41 28.07 27.14
CA GLN A 155 1.34 29.13 27.46
C GLN A 155 0.70 30.14 28.46
N GLY A 156 1.43 30.54 29.52
CA GLY A 156 1.00 31.46 30.52
C GLY A 156 0.08 30.88 31.60
N ILE A 157 -0.08 29.56 31.68
CA ILE A 157 -0.91 28.85 32.64
C ILE A 157 -0.14 27.64 33.20
N GLU A 158 0.54 27.81 34.34
CA GLU A 158 1.45 26.78 34.90
C GLU A 158 0.77 25.44 35.29
N SER A 159 -0.53 25.40 35.37
CA SER A 159 -1.27 24.23 35.89
C SER A 159 -2.24 23.59 34.93
N SER A 160 -2.16 23.90 33.65
CA SER A 160 -3.05 23.35 32.61
C SER A 160 -2.46 22.20 31.83
N ASP A 161 -1.38 21.59 32.34
CA ASP A 161 -0.75 20.46 31.68
C ASP A 161 -1.69 19.26 31.62
N SER A 162 -1.81 18.65 30.47
CA SER A 162 -2.50 17.39 30.27
C SER A 162 -1.58 16.41 29.55
N SER A 163 -1.54 15.18 30.03
CA SER A 163 -0.67 14.14 29.46
C SER A 163 -1.45 12.91 29.07
N ILE A 164 -1.08 12.33 27.94
CA ILE A 164 -1.52 11.00 27.53
C ILE A 164 -0.32 10.11 27.20
N ILE A 165 -0.54 8.81 27.27
CA ILE A 165 0.44 7.80 26.85
C ILE A 165 -0.12 7.08 25.62
N ILE A 166 0.67 7.00 24.58
CA ILE A 166 0.35 6.28 23.34
C ILE A 166 1.40 5.21 23.08
N ASN A 167 1.00 4.15 22.39
CA ASN A 167 1.87 3.06 22.00
C ASN A 167 2.03 3.04 20.48
N THR A 168 3.27 3.12 20.01
CA THR A 168 3.65 3.06 18.60
C THR A 168 4.70 1.97 18.35
N ASN A 169 4.55 0.80 19.00
CA ASN A 169 5.50 -0.31 18.88
C ASN A 169 5.24 -1.21 17.66
N LEU A 170 4.06 -1.10 17.03
CA LEU A 170 3.71 -1.91 15.88
C LEU A 170 4.39 -1.36 14.64
N VAL A 171 5.19 -2.19 13.96
CA VAL A 171 5.78 -1.88 12.65
C VAL A 171 4.98 -2.58 11.57
N GLN A 172 4.51 -1.81 10.59
CA GLN A 172 3.80 -2.32 9.41
C GLN A 172 4.45 -1.75 8.15
N THR A 173 4.77 -2.60 7.19
CA THR A 173 5.49 -2.21 5.97
C THR A 173 4.69 -2.53 4.72
N LEU A 174 4.46 -1.52 3.88
CA LEU A 174 3.89 -1.70 2.55
C LEU A 174 4.93 -2.35 1.63
N ARG A 175 4.66 -3.58 1.17
CA ARG A 175 5.52 -4.32 0.25
C ARG A 175 4.79 -4.60 -1.05
N VAL A 176 5.33 -4.06 -2.13
CA VAL A 176 4.76 -4.19 -3.48
C VAL A 176 5.80 -4.77 -4.44
N ARG A 177 5.39 -5.82 -5.15
CA ARG A 177 6.15 -6.35 -6.28
C ARG A 177 5.57 -5.77 -7.56
N ALA A 178 6.33 -4.89 -8.19
CA ALA A 178 5.91 -4.15 -9.37
C ALA A 178 5.98 -5.02 -10.63
N ILE A 179 4.91 -5.01 -11.41
CA ILE A 179 4.90 -5.48 -12.79
C ILE A 179 4.68 -4.25 -13.67
N LEU A 180 5.70 -3.87 -14.43
CA LEU A 180 5.66 -2.66 -15.25
C LEU A 180 5.14 -3.00 -16.64
N VAL A 181 3.98 -2.44 -17.02
CA VAL A 181 3.29 -2.80 -18.26
C VAL A 181 3.56 -1.75 -19.33
N ALA A 182 4.18 -2.16 -20.45
CA ALA A 182 4.24 -1.38 -21.68
C ALA A 182 3.01 -1.68 -22.54
N TYR A 183 2.51 -0.71 -23.28
CA TYR A 183 1.37 -0.89 -24.18
C TYR A 183 1.73 -0.62 -25.62
N ASN A 184 1.40 -1.56 -26.50
CA ASN A 184 1.51 -1.39 -27.95
C ASN A 184 0.30 -2.01 -28.63
N GLY A 185 -0.78 -1.26 -28.75
CA GLY A 185 -2.06 -1.76 -29.23
C GLY A 185 -3.02 -0.68 -29.72
N PRO A 186 -4.24 -1.07 -30.14
CA PRO A 186 -5.26 -0.14 -30.61
C PRO A 186 -5.68 0.89 -29.53
N SER A 187 -6.09 2.08 -29.96
CA SER A 187 -6.57 3.14 -29.08
C SER A 187 -7.97 2.89 -28.47
N SER A 188 -8.64 1.80 -28.85
CA SER A 188 -9.90 1.33 -28.26
C SER A 188 -10.20 -0.12 -28.68
N ALA A 189 -10.89 -0.86 -27.82
CA ALA A 189 -11.50 -2.16 -28.12
C ALA A 189 -12.83 -2.02 -28.89
N ASN A 190 -13.46 -0.84 -28.84
CA ASN A 190 -14.81 -0.60 -29.34
C ASN A 190 -14.77 0.03 -30.73
N THR A 191 -15.71 -0.35 -31.61
CA THR A 191 -15.91 0.30 -32.89
C THR A 191 -16.31 1.76 -32.67
N PRO A 192 -15.61 2.75 -33.29
CA PRO A 192 -15.95 4.15 -33.09
C PRO A 192 -17.36 4.48 -33.58
N ALA A 193 -18.10 5.25 -32.81
CA ALA A 193 -19.39 5.79 -33.25
C ALA A 193 -19.18 6.82 -34.39
N PRO A 194 -20.19 7.08 -35.25
CA PRO A 194 -20.08 8.06 -36.30
C PRO A 194 -19.66 9.45 -35.76
N GLY A 195 -18.59 10.02 -36.32
CA GLY A 195 -18.03 11.30 -35.89
C GLY A 195 -16.98 11.22 -34.76
N GLN A 196 -16.69 10.05 -34.24
CA GLN A 196 -15.59 9.82 -33.30
C GLN A 196 -14.26 9.57 -34.05
N PRO A 197 -13.09 9.85 -33.39
CA PRO A 197 -11.79 9.54 -33.98
C PRO A 197 -11.67 8.06 -34.38
N ALA A 198 -11.00 7.81 -35.49
CA ALA A 198 -10.69 6.42 -35.92
C ALA A 198 -9.76 5.75 -34.89
N ILE A 199 -9.87 4.41 -34.80
CA ILE A 199 -8.92 3.60 -34.01
C ILE A 199 -7.52 3.78 -34.60
N THR A 200 -6.58 4.15 -33.74
CA THR A 200 -5.16 4.33 -34.07
C THR A 200 -4.32 3.38 -33.23
N GLN A 201 -3.08 3.14 -33.64
CA GLN A 201 -2.12 2.38 -32.84
C GLN A 201 -1.46 3.32 -31.81
N LEU A 202 -1.41 2.88 -30.57
CA LEU A 202 -0.71 3.55 -29.47
C LEU A 202 0.52 2.74 -29.09
N THR A 203 1.62 3.45 -28.84
CA THR A 203 2.83 2.86 -28.24
C THR A 203 3.19 3.69 -27.01
N LEU A 204 3.01 3.09 -25.83
CA LEU A 204 3.22 3.72 -24.53
C LEU A 204 4.29 2.93 -23.78
N PRO A 205 5.41 3.56 -23.36
CA PRO A 205 6.46 2.87 -22.62
C PRO A 205 5.96 2.39 -21.25
N ALA A 206 6.63 1.38 -20.73
CA ALA A 206 6.38 0.94 -19.36
C ALA A 206 6.67 2.07 -18.36
N PRO A 207 5.85 2.24 -17.33
CA PRO A 207 6.15 3.14 -16.22
C PRO A 207 7.43 2.72 -15.46
N THR A 208 7.88 3.59 -14.57
CA THR A 208 9.04 3.39 -13.70
C THR A 208 8.63 2.94 -12.29
N LEU A 209 9.59 2.49 -11.48
CA LEU A 209 9.36 2.26 -10.04
C LEU A 209 9.09 3.58 -9.30
N ALA A 210 9.64 4.70 -9.76
CA ALA A 210 9.32 6.03 -9.22
C ALA A 210 7.85 6.40 -9.44
N ASP A 211 7.28 6.08 -10.60
CA ASP A 211 5.84 6.25 -10.87
C ASP A 211 4.98 5.41 -9.92
N LEU A 212 5.38 4.16 -9.66
CA LEU A 212 4.68 3.29 -8.70
C LEU A 212 4.71 3.87 -7.29
N GLN A 213 5.87 4.36 -6.84
CA GLN A 213 6.01 4.98 -5.53
C GLN A 213 5.13 6.24 -5.42
N THR A 214 5.08 7.05 -6.47
CA THR A 214 4.20 8.22 -6.54
C THR A 214 2.72 7.81 -6.47
N ASN A 215 2.32 6.75 -7.15
CA ASN A 215 0.97 6.19 -7.04
C ASN A 215 0.63 5.71 -5.62
N ALA A 216 1.61 5.18 -4.88
CA ALA A 216 1.43 4.71 -3.50
C ALA A 216 1.28 5.84 -2.45
N SER A 217 1.44 7.10 -2.83
CA SER A 217 1.39 8.26 -1.91
C SER A 217 0.12 8.29 -1.03
N MET A 218 -1.05 7.99 -1.60
CA MET A 218 -2.31 7.95 -0.85
C MET A 218 -2.35 6.76 0.13
N ALA A 219 -1.75 5.63 -0.23
CA ALA A 219 -1.65 4.48 0.68
C ALA A 219 -0.78 4.81 1.89
N PHE A 220 0.35 5.48 1.72
CA PHE A 220 1.17 5.96 2.85
C PHE A 220 0.43 6.93 3.76
N ALA A 221 -0.43 7.79 3.20
CA ALA A 221 -1.25 8.70 4.01
C ALA A 221 -2.32 7.97 4.81
N ALA A 222 -3.10 7.09 4.15
CA ALA A 222 -4.31 6.50 4.69
C ALA A 222 -4.08 5.21 5.47
N MET A 223 -3.20 4.30 5.00
CA MET A 223 -2.99 2.98 5.62
C MET A 223 -2.11 3.05 6.88
N PRO A 224 -2.28 2.13 7.84
CA PRO A 224 -1.41 2.01 9.01
C PRO A 224 -0.07 1.34 8.63
N VAL A 225 0.76 2.06 7.89
CA VAL A 225 2.08 1.60 7.46
C VAL A 225 3.14 2.67 7.74
N GLN A 226 4.36 2.25 7.99
CA GLN A 226 5.48 3.18 8.17
C GLN A 226 5.70 4.05 6.92
N ALA A 227 6.40 5.16 7.06
CA ALA A 227 6.59 6.15 5.99
C ALA A 227 7.40 5.64 4.78
N THR A 228 8.01 4.47 4.88
CA THR A 228 8.71 3.80 3.78
C THR A 228 8.06 2.46 3.44
N GLY A 229 8.12 2.13 2.15
CA GLY A 229 7.70 0.83 1.64
C GLY A 229 8.83 0.14 0.85
N SER A 230 8.60 -1.11 0.48
CA SER A 230 9.45 -1.88 -0.41
C SER A 230 8.78 -1.97 -1.78
N PHE A 231 9.48 -1.52 -2.82
CA PHE A 231 8.98 -1.50 -4.20
C PHE A 231 10.03 -2.11 -5.12
N ALA A 232 9.97 -3.41 -5.32
CA ALA A 232 10.90 -4.10 -6.21
C ALA A 232 10.15 -4.63 -7.44
N SER A 233 10.77 -4.57 -8.62
CA SER A 233 10.18 -5.14 -9.83
C SER A 233 10.25 -6.67 -9.82
N CYS A 234 9.20 -7.32 -10.31
CA CYS A 234 9.21 -8.74 -10.67
C CYS A 234 9.03 -8.94 -12.18
N GLY A 235 9.33 -7.91 -12.95
CA GLY A 235 9.37 -7.99 -14.39
C GLY A 235 8.54 -6.96 -15.13
N THR A 236 8.60 -7.08 -16.45
CA THR A 236 7.84 -6.25 -17.38
C THR A 236 6.91 -7.10 -18.23
N LEU A 237 5.79 -6.50 -18.64
CA LEU A 237 4.82 -7.12 -19.53
C LEU A 237 4.57 -6.20 -20.73
N ASN A 238 4.73 -6.73 -21.94
CA ASN A 238 4.29 -6.06 -23.17
C ASN A 238 2.84 -6.43 -23.43
N TRP A 239 1.95 -5.45 -23.37
CA TRP A 239 0.52 -5.61 -23.53
C TRP A 239 0.02 -4.95 -24.81
N ALA A 240 -0.92 -5.57 -25.51
CA ALA A 240 -1.39 -5.06 -26.80
C ALA A 240 -2.92 -4.93 -26.89
N THR A 241 -3.65 -5.38 -25.88
CA THR A 241 -5.11 -5.41 -25.92
C THR A 241 -5.69 -4.21 -25.16
N PRO A 242 -6.60 -3.41 -25.74
CA PRO A 242 -7.25 -2.32 -25.03
C PRO A 242 -8.11 -2.84 -23.87
N LEU A 243 -8.21 -2.06 -22.78
CA LEU A 243 -8.94 -2.42 -21.56
C LEU A 243 -10.26 -1.64 -21.41
N ASP A 244 -10.75 -1.07 -22.50
CA ASP A 244 -12.01 -0.31 -22.58
C ASP A 244 -13.17 -1.14 -23.17
N ASP A 245 -13.05 -2.45 -23.25
CA ASP A 245 -14.09 -3.38 -23.68
C ASP A 245 -15.28 -3.40 -22.71
N VAL A 246 -16.43 -3.92 -23.17
CA VAL A 246 -17.70 -3.90 -22.42
C VAL A 246 -17.58 -4.76 -21.15
N ARG A 247 -17.99 -4.18 -20.01
CA ARG A 247 -18.06 -4.89 -18.73
C ARG A 247 -19.32 -5.75 -18.61
N SER A 248 -19.23 -6.86 -17.91
CA SER A 248 -20.36 -7.76 -17.66
C SER A 248 -21.40 -7.20 -16.66
N GLY A 249 -21.03 -6.19 -15.86
CA GLY A 249 -21.94 -5.59 -14.89
C GLY A 249 -21.30 -4.50 -14.02
N PRO A 250 -22.09 -3.90 -13.11
CA PRO A 250 -21.60 -2.93 -12.14
C PRO A 250 -20.50 -3.52 -11.24
N GLY A 251 -19.42 -2.79 -11.03
CA GLY A 251 -18.29 -3.23 -10.20
C GLY A 251 -17.43 -4.33 -10.80
N ALA A 252 -17.79 -4.87 -11.99
CA ALA A 252 -17.03 -5.92 -12.65
C ALA A 252 -15.88 -5.34 -13.50
N CYS A 253 -14.79 -6.10 -13.59
CA CYS A 253 -13.77 -5.90 -14.61
C CYS A 253 -14.25 -6.50 -15.94
N SER A 254 -13.73 -6.00 -17.06
CA SER A 254 -14.05 -6.57 -18.38
C SER A 254 -13.21 -7.83 -18.67
N THR A 255 -13.52 -8.52 -19.76
CA THR A 255 -12.79 -9.72 -20.18
C THR A 255 -11.30 -9.42 -20.44
N ASN A 256 -11.00 -8.28 -21.11
CA ASN A 256 -9.62 -7.89 -21.37
C ASN A 256 -8.83 -7.60 -20.10
N TRP A 257 -9.47 -6.97 -19.08
CA TRP A 257 -8.89 -6.83 -17.76
C TRP A 257 -8.61 -8.19 -17.10
N GLY A 258 -9.56 -9.12 -17.16
CA GLY A 258 -9.36 -10.49 -16.66
C GLY A 258 -8.16 -11.17 -17.32
N THR A 259 -8.04 -11.04 -18.64
CA THR A 259 -6.88 -11.59 -19.40
C THR A 259 -5.56 -10.95 -18.96
N LEU A 260 -5.54 -9.63 -18.75
CA LEU A 260 -4.37 -8.94 -18.21
C LEU A 260 -3.99 -9.47 -16.82
N LEU A 261 -4.96 -9.55 -15.90
CA LEU A 261 -4.72 -10.06 -14.54
C LEU A 261 -4.18 -11.49 -14.56
N ASN A 262 -4.60 -12.33 -15.49
CA ASN A 262 -4.02 -13.67 -15.67
C ASN A 262 -2.52 -13.60 -16.07
N TRP A 263 -2.14 -12.71 -16.98
CA TRP A 263 -0.73 -12.52 -17.33
C TRP A 263 0.09 -12.01 -16.13
N LEU A 264 -0.47 -11.08 -15.36
CA LEU A 264 0.18 -10.62 -14.12
C LEU A 264 0.31 -11.76 -13.09
N ALA A 265 -0.67 -12.67 -13.05
CA ALA A 265 -0.60 -13.85 -12.20
C ALA A 265 0.47 -14.86 -12.65
N LEU A 266 0.79 -14.96 -13.95
CA LEU A 266 1.91 -15.75 -14.44
C LEU A 266 3.26 -15.15 -14.00
N LEU A 267 3.42 -13.83 -14.05
CA LEU A 267 4.61 -13.16 -13.51
C LEU A 267 4.76 -13.39 -12.00
N ARG A 268 3.65 -13.38 -11.26
CA ARG A 268 3.63 -13.75 -9.84
C ARG A 268 4.10 -15.19 -9.61
N ASP A 269 3.70 -16.14 -10.47
CA ASP A 269 4.15 -17.53 -10.38
C ASP A 269 5.64 -17.65 -10.71
N ASN A 270 6.10 -16.95 -11.74
CA ASN A 270 7.51 -16.86 -12.11
C ASN A 270 8.39 -16.28 -10.95
N ASP A 271 7.83 -15.43 -10.10
CA ASP A 271 8.47 -14.87 -8.89
C ASP A 271 8.22 -15.72 -7.62
N GLY A 272 7.73 -16.97 -7.76
CA GLY A 272 7.49 -17.91 -6.66
C GLY A 272 6.19 -17.73 -5.88
N ASN A 273 5.23 -16.93 -6.37
CA ASN A 273 3.92 -16.68 -5.73
C ASN A 273 4.05 -16.32 -4.24
N ARG A 274 4.77 -15.28 -3.93
CA ARG A 274 5.06 -14.81 -2.56
C ARG A 274 3.79 -14.36 -1.83
N THR A 275 3.67 -14.73 -0.55
CA THR A 275 2.52 -14.40 0.31
C THR A 275 2.71 -13.19 1.21
N ASP A 276 3.90 -12.63 1.24
CA ASP A 276 4.29 -11.51 2.10
C ASP A 276 4.22 -10.14 1.40
N VAL A 277 3.86 -10.14 0.13
CA VAL A 277 3.79 -8.97 -0.73
C VAL A 277 2.43 -8.88 -1.43
N VAL A 278 2.10 -7.72 -1.96
CA VAL A 278 1.07 -7.56 -2.99
C VAL A 278 1.77 -7.31 -4.32
N TYR A 279 1.35 -8.01 -5.37
CA TYR A 279 1.79 -7.75 -6.73
C TYR A 279 0.93 -6.64 -7.33
N TYR A 280 1.53 -5.73 -8.08
CA TYR A 280 0.80 -4.62 -8.69
C TYR A 280 1.25 -4.38 -10.12
N GLY A 281 0.31 -4.52 -11.06
CA GLY A 281 0.48 -4.17 -12.46
C GLY A 281 0.33 -2.67 -12.67
N LEU A 282 1.43 -1.96 -12.92
CA LEU A 282 1.39 -0.52 -13.20
C LEU A 282 1.29 -0.29 -14.70
N LEU A 283 0.17 0.29 -15.13
CA LEU A 283 -0.15 0.59 -16.52
C LEU A 283 0.32 2.00 -16.91
N PRO A 284 0.74 2.21 -18.17
CA PRO A 284 1.14 3.54 -18.62
C PRO A 284 -0.04 4.51 -18.67
N ALA A 285 0.24 5.79 -18.48
CA ALA A 285 -0.75 6.84 -18.66
C ALA A 285 -1.24 6.86 -20.14
N GLY A 286 -2.55 7.00 -20.32
CA GLY A 286 -3.16 7.05 -21.65
C GLY A 286 -3.51 5.71 -22.29
N ILE A 287 -3.30 4.58 -21.60
CA ILE A 287 -3.83 3.29 -22.03
C ILE A 287 -5.37 3.32 -22.05
N PRO A 288 -6.04 2.73 -23.07
CA PRO A 288 -7.52 2.70 -23.11
C PRO A 288 -8.09 1.88 -21.94
N LEU A 289 -8.94 2.51 -21.12
CA LEU A 289 -9.52 1.91 -19.91
C LEU A 289 -11.02 2.18 -19.80
N ASN A 290 -11.80 1.19 -19.39
CA ASN A 290 -13.21 1.37 -18.98
C ASN A 290 -13.39 1.54 -17.46
N VAL A 291 -12.41 1.13 -16.67
CA VAL A 291 -12.28 1.38 -15.22
C VAL A 291 -10.82 1.76 -14.93
N PRO A 292 -10.56 2.55 -13.88
CA PRO A 292 -9.21 3.04 -13.58
C PRO A 292 -8.26 1.96 -13.06
N GLY A 293 -8.79 0.84 -12.58
CA GLY A 293 -8.03 -0.30 -12.05
C GLY A 293 -8.88 -1.53 -11.88
N CYS A 294 -8.24 -2.64 -11.58
CA CYS A 294 -8.83 -3.93 -11.27
C CYS A 294 -7.91 -4.74 -10.36
N GLY A 295 -8.48 -5.46 -9.39
CA GLY A 295 -7.68 -6.23 -8.43
C GLY A 295 -8.36 -7.50 -7.93
N GLN A 296 -7.54 -8.36 -7.33
CA GLN A 296 -7.93 -9.59 -6.67
C GLN A 296 -6.95 -9.89 -5.53
N ASP A 297 -7.21 -10.90 -4.68
CA ASP A 297 -6.28 -11.23 -3.59
C ASP A 297 -4.84 -11.46 -4.08
N GLY A 298 -3.92 -10.75 -3.46
CA GLY A 298 -2.49 -10.78 -3.77
C GLY A 298 -2.08 -10.02 -5.03
N LEU A 299 -3.03 -9.41 -5.77
CA LEU A 299 -2.75 -8.76 -7.06
C LEU A 299 -3.69 -7.57 -7.29
N GLY A 300 -3.11 -6.41 -7.63
CA GLY A 300 -3.85 -5.24 -8.11
C GLY A 300 -3.27 -4.75 -9.44
N ALA A 301 -4.01 -3.92 -10.15
CA ALA A 301 -3.51 -3.21 -11.33
C ALA A 301 -4.24 -1.88 -11.54
N GLY A 302 -3.52 -0.89 -12.06
CA GLY A 302 -4.08 0.43 -12.37
C GLY A 302 -3.08 1.33 -13.06
N ALA A 303 -3.55 2.45 -13.61
CA ALA A 303 -2.72 3.37 -14.38
C ALA A 303 -1.93 4.35 -13.51
N VAL A 304 -0.81 4.83 -14.06
CA VAL A 304 -0.02 5.93 -13.50
C VAL A 304 -0.88 7.17 -13.28
N GLY A 305 -0.63 7.88 -12.17
CA GLY A 305 -1.27 9.14 -11.81
C GLY A 305 -2.58 9.00 -11.04
N ASN A 306 -3.04 7.78 -10.74
CA ASN A 306 -4.27 7.56 -9.98
C ASN A 306 -3.99 6.90 -8.61
N GLN A 307 -3.65 7.73 -7.62
CA GLN A 307 -3.29 7.29 -6.27
C GLN A 307 -4.46 6.66 -5.50
N LEU A 308 -5.68 7.16 -5.74
CA LEU A 308 -6.87 6.62 -5.08
C LEU A 308 -7.24 5.26 -5.65
N THR A 309 -7.03 5.04 -6.95
CA THR A 309 -7.13 3.71 -7.55
C THR A 309 -6.06 2.77 -6.99
N PHE A 310 -4.81 3.22 -6.87
CA PHE A 310 -3.76 2.40 -6.25
C PHE A 310 -4.18 1.95 -4.84
N LEU A 311 -4.65 2.88 -3.99
CA LEU A 311 -5.13 2.56 -2.64
C LEU A 311 -6.28 1.54 -2.66
N HIS A 312 -7.21 1.67 -3.61
CA HIS A 312 -8.35 0.76 -3.78
C HIS A 312 -7.89 -0.63 -4.24
N GLU A 313 -7.11 -0.71 -5.32
CA GLU A 313 -6.69 -1.99 -5.89
C GLU A 313 -5.69 -2.74 -4.99
N ILE A 314 -4.84 -2.02 -4.22
CA ILE A 314 -4.01 -2.65 -3.20
C ILE A 314 -4.87 -3.21 -2.05
N GLY A 315 -6.03 -2.60 -1.76
CA GLY A 315 -7.02 -3.14 -0.84
C GLY A 315 -7.55 -4.49 -1.30
N HIS A 316 -7.88 -4.64 -2.58
CA HIS A 316 -8.18 -5.96 -3.17
C HIS A 316 -6.98 -6.90 -3.07
N GLY A 317 -5.77 -6.41 -3.26
CA GLY A 317 -4.53 -7.16 -3.04
C GLY A 317 -4.36 -7.68 -1.60
N TYR A 318 -4.97 -7.03 -0.62
CA TYR A 318 -5.11 -7.52 0.77
C TYR A 318 -6.36 -8.37 1.00
N GLY A 319 -7.11 -8.69 -0.03
CA GLY A 319 -8.30 -9.49 0.07
C GLY A 319 -9.54 -8.73 0.57
N PHE A 320 -9.61 -7.41 0.45
CA PHE A 320 -10.76 -6.64 0.89
C PHE A 320 -11.81 -6.52 -0.21
N GLN A 321 -13.07 -6.64 0.20
CA GLN A 321 -14.24 -6.45 -0.66
C GLN A 321 -14.63 -4.97 -0.71
N HIS A 322 -15.47 -4.63 -1.69
CA HIS A 322 -16.08 -3.32 -1.73
C HIS A 322 -16.95 -3.06 -0.50
N THR A 323 -17.07 -1.79 -0.13
CA THR A 323 -18.01 -1.35 0.90
C THR A 323 -19.30 -0.84 0.27
N PRO A 324 -20.45 -0.88 0.99
CA PRO A 324 -21.79 -0.75 0.39
C PRO A 324 -22.15 0.69 -0.01
N CYS A 325 -21.46 1.27 -1.01
CA CYS A 325 -21.80 2.57 -1.58
C CYS A 325 -21.45 2.64 -3.07
N GLY A 326 -22.38 3.19 -3.86
CA GLY A 326 -22.30 3.23 -5.31
C GLY A 326 -22.64 1.88 -5.95
N ALA A 327 -22.40 1.76 -7.25
CA ALA A 327 -22.61 0.52 -7.99
C ALA A 327 -21.42 -0.42 -7.81
N ALA A 328 -21.12 -0.80 -6.56
CA ALA A 328 -19.90 -1.52 -6.18
C ALA A 328 -19.99 -3.05 -6.41
N GLY A 329 -21.12 -3.56 -6.92
CA GLY A 329 -21.34 -5.02 -7.05
C GLY A 329 -21.50 -5.70 -5.68
N ALA A 330 -20.81 -6.82 -5.48
CA ALA A 330 -20.81 -7.52 -4.19
C ALA A 330 -19.99 -6.71 -3.15
N THR A 331 -20.55 -6.55 -1.96
CA THR A 331 -19.98 -5.76 -0.88
C THR A 331 -19.71 -6.62 0.36
N ASP A 332 -18.80 -6.16 1.22
CA ASP A 332 -18.47 -6.83 2.48
C ASP A 332 -19.70 -6.82 3.41
N PRO A 333 -20.28 -7.99 3.72
CA PRO A 333 -21.48 -8.08 4.57
C PRO A 333 -21.19 -7.75 6.04
N ASN A 334 -19.93 -7.73 6.44
CA ASN A 334 -19.51 -7.43 7.81
C ASN A 334 -19.14 -5.96 8.02
N TYR A 335 -19.29 -5.12 6.98
CA TYR A 335 -18.97 -3.71 7.11
C TYR A 335 -19.94 -3.04 8.10
N PRO A 336 -19.45 -2.34 9.15
CA PRO A 336 -20.28 -1.71 10.17
C PRO A 336 -21.22 -0.65 9.58
N THR A 337 -22.35 -0.43 10.24
CA THR A 337 -23.30 0.62 9.81
C THR A 337 -22.84 2.01 10.21
N TYR A 338 -22.12 2.12 11.33
CA TYR A 338 -21.64 3.39 11.91
C TYR A 338 -22.80 4.40 12.09
N GLU A 339 -23.93 3.94 12.63
CA GLU A 339 -25.06 4.82 12.89
C GLU A 339 -24.70 6.02 13.77
N PRO A 340 -25.22 7.24 13.44
CA PRO A 340 -26.28 7.55 12.48
C PRO A 340 -25.81 7.89 11.06
N TYR A 341 -24.59 7.55 10.71
CA TYR A 341 -24.02 7.92 9.41
C TYR A 341 -24.59 7.08 8.26
N ALA A 342 -24.44 7.59 7.05
CA ALA A 342 -24.88 6.86 5.86
C ALA A 342 -23.94 5.68 5.57
N SER A 343 -24.46 4.70 4.83
CA SER A 343 -23.75 3.47 4.45
C SER A 343 -22.35 3.73 3.91
N ALA A 344 -21.42 2.85 4.25
CA ALA A 344 -20.00 2.93 3.97
C ALA A 344 -19.28 4.14 4.59
N SER A 345 -19.85 4.79 5.61
CA SER A 345 -19.16 5.83 6.39
C SER A 345 -17.83 5.32 6.94
N ILE A 346 -16.87 6.21 7.09
CA ILE A 346 -15.58 5.89 7.72
C ILE A 346 -15.66 5.72 9.26
N GLY A 347 -16.79 6.06 9.88
CA GLY A 347 -17.08 5.87 11.31
C GLY A 347 -16.61 6.98 12.23
N GLU A 348 -15.46 7.56 11.98
CA GLU A 348 -14.84 8.67 12.73
C GLU A 348 -14.29 9.73 11.78
N PHE A 349 -13.92 10.91 12.32
CA PHE A 349 -13.23 11.91 11.52
C PHE A 349 -11.85 11.42 11.10
N GLY A 350 -11.64 11.31 9.79
CA GLY A 350 -10.34 11.06 9.20
C GLY A 350 -9.50 12.33 9.07
N LEU A 351 -8.19 12.19 9.02
CA LEU A 351 -7.25 13.30 8.85
C LEU A 351 -6.12 12.92 7.89
N ASP A 352 -5.98 13.66 6.80
CA ASP A 352 -4.76 13.58 5.99
C ASP A 352 -3.65 14.36 6.67
N ILE A 353 -2.74 13.63 7.32
CA ILE A 353 -1.63 14.22 8.07
C ILE A 353 -0.66 15.01 7.19
N ARG A 354 -0.68 14.83 5.87
CA ARG A 354 0.21 15.54 4.94
C ARG A 354 -0.13 17.00 4.79
N ASN A 355 -1.38 17.41 5.08
CA ASN A 355 -1.88 18.76 4.80
C ASN A 355 -2.98 19.25 5.75
N GLY A 356 -3.36 18.46 6.76
CA GLY A 356 -4.40 18.80 7.72
C GLY A 356 -5.84 18.75 7.17
N ALA A 357 -6.09 18.10 6.02
CA ALA A 357 -7.44 17.93 5.50
C ALA A 357 -8.24 16.95 6.35
N VAL A 358 -9.42 17.38 6.80
CA VAL A 358 -10.33 16.58 7.60
C VAL A 358 -11.37 15.91 6.72
N TYR A 359 -11.63 14.62 6.96
CA TYR A 359 -12.69 13.84 6.34
C TYR A 359 -13.82 13.62 7.33
N ASP A 360 -14.95 14.25 7.09
CA ASP A 360 -16.14 14.19 7.93
C ASP A 360 -16.90 12.86 7.69
N PRO A 361 -17.17 12.03 8.72
CA PRO A 361 -17.85 10.74 8.57
C PRO A 361 -19.28 10.85 8.03
N THR A 362 -19.91 12.03 8.10
CA THR A 362 -21.23 12.26 7.49
C THR A 362 -21.17 12.20 5.96
N THR A 363 -20.04 12.58 5.37
CA THR A 363 -19.85 12.69 3.91
C THR A 363 -18.81 11.73 3.37
N ALA A 364 -17.74 11.47 4.11
CA ALA A 364 -16.66 10.59 3.69
C ALA A 364 -17.07 9.12 3.76
N ARG A 365 -16.62 8.37 2.76
CA ARG A 365 -16.85 6.94 2.61
C ARG A 365 -15.53 6.18 2.64
N ASP A 366 -15.61 4.92 3.00
CA ASP A 366 -14.46 4.02 2.97
C ASP A 366 -13.80 3.98 1.60
N TYR A 367 -12.48 3.81 1.56
CA TYR A 367 -11.71 3.81 0.31
C TYR A 367 -12.04 2.63 -0.61
N MET A 368 -12.62 1.55 -0.09
CA MET A 368 -13.12 0.41 -0.87
C MET A 368 -14.52 0.67 -1.43
N SER A 369 -15.09 1.87 -1.29
CA SER A 369 -16.37 2.27 -1.90
C SER A 369 -16.18 2.93 -3.26
N TYR A 370 -17.28 3.14 -3.99
CA TYR A 370 -17.32 3.93 -5.22
C TYR A 370 -17.88 5.35 -5.01
N CYS A 371 -18.16 5.72 -3.75
CA CYS A 371 -18.65 7.07 -3.41
C CYS A 371 -17.51 7.95 -2.91
N ASN A 372 -17.54 9.23 -3.29
CA ASN A 372 -16.56 10.22 -2.89
C ASN A 372 -17.15 11.22 -1.87
N PRO A 373 -16.32 11.88 -1.02
CA PRO A 373 -14.87 11.66 -0.87
C PRO A 373 -14.57 10.33 -0.16
N ARG A 374 -13.42 9.71 -0.48
CA ARG A 374 -13.00 8.43 0.09
C ARG A 374 -11.82 8.60 1.03
N TRP A 375 -11.84 7.85 2.13
CA TRP A 375 -10.76 7.80 3.11
C TRP A 375 -10.74 6.44 3.83
N MET A 376 -9.76 6.23 4.69
CA MET A 376 -9.65 5.04 5.55
C MET A 376 -10.77 5.02 6.58
N SER A 377 -11.50 3.90 6.70
CA SER A 377 -12.45 3.67 7.80
C SER A 377 -11.77 3.01 9.00
N LEU A 378 -12.41 3.11 10.17
CA LEU A 378 -12.00 2.36 11.37
C LEU A 378 -11.93 0.85 11.09
N TYR A 379 -12.93 0.31 10.40
CA TYR A 379 -13.03 -1.11 10.07
C TYR A 379 -11.87 -1.62 9.21
N GLN A 380 -11.56 -0.94 8.11
CA GLN A 380 -10.47 -1.36 7.24
C GLN A 380 -9.09 -1.09 7.88
N HIS A 381 -8.98 -0.03 8.70
CA HIS A 381 -7.75 0.25 9.44
C HIS A 381 -7.39 -0.90 10.40
N ASP A 382 -8.36 -1.39 11.17
CA ASP A 382 -8.16 -2.51 12.10
C ASP A 382 -7.76 -3.80 11.36
N ARG A 383 -8.42 -4.10 10.25
CA ARG A 383 -8.09 -5.25 9.41
C ARG A 383 -6.67 -5.18 8.83
N LEU A 384 -6.21 -3.99 8.45
CA LEU A 384 -4.85 -3.78 7.97
C LEU A 384 -3.82 -3.94 9.09
N LEU A 385 -4.10 -3.47 10.31
CA LEU A 385 -3.20 -3.67 11.46
C LEU A 385 -2.90 -5.14 11.76
N GLN A 386 -3.84 -6.02 11.44
CA GLN A 386 -3.72 -7.46 11.68
C GLN A 386 -3.32 -8.23 10.41
N HIS A 387 -3.06 -7.53 9.30
CA HIS A 387 -2.87 -8.20 8.01
C HIS A 387 -1.45 -8.77 7.86
N PRO A 388 -1.31 -10.09 7.60
CA PRO A 388 -0.01 -10.78 7.57
C PRO A 388 0.95 -10.26 6.49
N ARG A 389 0.47 -9.68 5.39
CA ARG A 389 1.31 -9.09 4.35
C ARG A 389 1.95 -7.75 4.73
N LEU A 390 1.52 -7.13 5.84
CA LEU A 390 2.08 -5.89 6.35
C LEU A 390 3.03 -6.09 7.53
N GLU A 391 2.85 -7.19 8.29
CA GLU A 391 3.68 -7.47 9.47
C GLU A 391 5.14 -7.69 9.09
N PRO A 392 6.09 -7.18 9.89
CA PRO A 392 7.48 -7.55 9.76
C PRO A 392 7.64 -9.04 10.11
N ARG A 393 8.32 -9.81 9.27
CA ARG A 393 8.46 -11.26 9.44
C ARG A 393 9.19 -11.66 10.71
N TRP A 394 10.21 -10.89 11.11
CA TRP A 394 11.01 -11.15 12.29
C TRP A 394 10.23 -11.06 13.61
N LEU A 395 9.07 -10.39 13.65
CA LEU A 395 8.17 -10.37 14.82
C LEU A 395 7.38 -11.68 15.00
N ARG A 396 7.23 -12.49 13.95
CA ARG A 396 6.45 -13.74 14.01
C ARG A 396 7.22 -14.91 14.58
N GLU A 397 8.53 -14.92 14.50
CA GLU A 397 9.38 -16.09 14.80
C GLU A 397 10.11 -15.98 16.13
N ARG A 398 10.05 -14.85 16.81
CA ARG A 398 10.66 -14.67 18.13
C ARG A 398 9.61 -14.45 19.19
N SER A 399 9.68 -15.30 20.22
CA SER A 399 9.02 -15.04 21.51
C SER A 399 9.48 -13.67 22.03
N ILE A 400 8.53 -12.85 22.49
CA ILE A 400 8.78 -11.58 23.20
C ILE A 400 9.73 -11.74 24.43
N PHE A 401 10.16 -12.94 24.74
CA PHE A 401 11.03 -13.32 25.85
C PHE A 401 12.45 -13.71 25.44
N ASP A 402 12.76 -13.74 24.14
CA ASP A 402 14.14 -13.91 23.71
C ASP A 402 14.90 -12.59 23.91
N ASP A 403 15.99 -12.66 24.66
CA ASP A 403 16.87 -11.59 25.15
C ASP A 403 17.49 -10.69 24.04
N TYR A 404 16.71 -10.26 23.08
CA TYR A 404 17.19 -9.30 22.09
C TYR A 404 16.94 -7.88 22.62
N PRO A 405 17.99 -7.04 22.78
CA PRO A 405 17.76 -5.67 23.19
C PRO A 405 16.82 -5.01 22.20
N LEU A 406 15.67 -4.55 22.67
CA LEU A 406 14.68 -3.79 21.90
C LEU A 406 15.32 -2.62 21.12
N GLU A 407 16.45 -2.10 21.58
CA GLU A 407 17.26 -1.09 20.90
C GLU A 407 17.75 -1.52 19.51
N ARG A 408 18.13 -2.78 19.30
CA ARG A 408 18.51 -3.28 17.97
C ARG A 408 17.32 -3.66 17.09
N ALA A 409 16.20 -4.02 17.71
CA ALA A 409 14.96 -4.22 16.98
C ALA A 409 14.39 -2.90 16.42
N PHE A 410 14.80 -1.78 17.00
CA PHE A 410 14.42 -0.42 16.61
C PHE A 410 15.59 0.39 16.00
N ASP A 411 16.66 -0.28 15.61
CA ASP A 411 17.73 0.36 14.83
C ASP A 411 17.19 0.70 13.45
N ILE A 412 16.96 2.01 13.25
CA ILE A 412 16.28 2.59 12.10
C ILE A 412 16.96 2.17 10.79
N GLU A 413 18.26 2.03 10.77
CA GLU A 413 18.98 1.61 9.58
C GLU A 413 18.60 0.21 9.12
N HIS A 414 18.23 -0.69 10.02
CA HIS A 414 17.80 -2.06 9.69
C HIS A 414 16.30 -2.17 9.40
N LEU A 415 15.46 -1.29 9.94
CA LEU A 415 14.02 -1.27 9.66
C LEU A 415 13.66 -0.60 8.34
N TRP A 416 14.57 0.19 7.78
CA TRP A 416 14.39 0.90 6.52
C TRP A 416 14.80 0.10 5.29
N TRP A 417 15.41 -1.07 5.48
CA TRP A 417 15.79 -1.95 4.39
C TRP A 417 14.63 -2.83 3.99
N PRO A 418 14.30 -2.93 2.70
CA PRO A 418 13.55 -4.07 2.22
C PRO A 418 14.38 -5.30 2.55
N ASP A 419 13.81 -6.24 3.29
CA ASP A 419 14.39 -7.48 3.75
C ASP A 419 15.92 -7.55 3.52
N PRO A 420 16.77 -7.28 4.53
CA PRO A 420 18.20 -7.44 4.34
C PRO A 420 18.48 -8.85 3.80
N PRO A 421 19.55 -9.05 3.02
CA PRO A 421 19.86 -10.35 2.43
C PRO A 421 19.76 -11.52 3.40
N TRP A 422 20.10 -11.32 4.68
CA TRP A 422 19.99 -12.34 5.74
C TRP A 422 18.54 -12.56 6.23
N LEU A 423 17.66 -11.56 6.16
CA LEU A 423 16.25 -11.73 6.49
C LEU A 423 15.51 -12.41 5.32
N GLN A 424 16.04 -12.27 4.12
CA GLN A 424 15.62 -13.07 2.98
C GLN A 424 15.97 -14.56 3.17
N ASP A 425 16.97 -14.90 3.98
CA ASP A 425 17.32 -16.29 4.33
C ASP A 425 16.27 -16.97 5.23
N GLU A 426 15.53 -16.23 6.04
CA GLU A 426 14.42 -16.78 6.86
C GLU A 426 13.20 -17.18 6.01
N LEU A 427 13.12 -16.76 4.73
CA LEU A 427 12.17 -17.30 3.76
C LEU A 427 12.48 -18.76 3.38
N GLN A 428 13.68 -19.26 3.66
CA GLN A 428 14.07 -20.65 3.38
C GLN A 428 13.28 -21.69 4.17
N GLY A 429 12.64 -21.32 5.28
CA GLY A 429 11.75 -22.22 6.03
C GLY A 429 10.42 -22.55 5.34
N ARG A 430 10.03 -21.83 4.28
CA ARG A 430 8.85 -22.17 3.49
C ARG A 430 9.26 -23.06 2.34
N THR A 431 8.94 -24.33 2.48
CA THR A 431 9.17 -25.35 1.46
C THR A 431 8.54 -24.90 0.14
N MET A 432 9.37 -24.62 -0.85
CA MET A 432 8.90 -24.43 -2.23
C MET A 432 8.32 -25.73 -2.73
N ASN A 433 7.06 -25.76 -3.07
CA ASN A 433 6.40 -26.94 -3.58
C ASN A 433 6.44 -26.94 -5.11
N PRO A 434 7.02 -27.95 -5.77
CA PRO A 434 6.94 -28.09 -7.20
C PRO A 434 5.49 -28.37 -7.60
N VAL A 435 4.98 -27.55 -8.50
CA VAL A 435 3.61 -27.67 -9.00
C VAL A 435 3.57 -27.55 -10.54
N ILE A 436 2.53 -28.11 -11.13
CA ILE A 436 2.10 -27.80 -12.48
C ILE A 436 1.05 -26.70 -12.34
N SER A 437 1.41 -25.47 -12.68
CA SER A 437 0.51 -24.33 -12.74
C SER A 437 -0.22 -24.32 -14.05
N ILE A 438 -1.56 -24.36 -14.02
CA ILE A 438 -2.43 -24.25 -15.19
C ILE A 438 -3.29 -23.02 -15.02
N VAL A 439 -3.23 -22.09 -15.97
CA VAL A 439 -3.98 -20.84 -16.00
C VAL A 439 -4.78 -20.77 -17.30
N GLY A 440 -6.03 -20.33 -17.20
CA GLY A 440 -6.91 -20.23 -18.35
C GLY A 440 -8.26 -19.59 -18.00
N HIS A 441 -9.21 -19.77 -18.91
CA HIS A 441 -10.58 -19.32 -18.69
C HIS A 441 -11.57 -20.33 -19.29
N VAL A 442 -12.78 -20.31 -18.77
CA VAL A 442 -13.94 -21.04 -19.31
C VAL A 442 -14.85 -20.01 -19.98
N GLU A 443 -15.12 -20.18 -21.25
CA GLU A 443 -16.00 -19.36 -22.06
C GLU A 443 -17.46 -19.48 -21.62
N GLU A 444 -18.33 -18.55 -22.03
CA GLU A 444 -19.77 -18.58 -21.74
C GLU A 444 -20.46 -19.86 -22.23
N ASN A 445 -19.97 -20.44 -23.32
CA ASN A 445 -20.44 -21.72 -23.89
C ASN A 445 -19.87 -22.96 -23.15
N GLY A 446 -19.01 -22.77 -22.14
CA GLY A 446 -18.34 -23.82 -21.38
C GLY A 446 -17.06 -24.35 -22.04
N GLU A 447 -16.58 -23.75 -23.13
CA GLU A 447 -15.31 -24.10 -23.75
C GLU A 447 -14.14 -23.69 -22.87
N ILE A 448 -13.15 -24.59 -22.71
CA ILE A 448 -12.00 -24.39 -21.84
C ILE A 448 -10.81 -23.90 -22.70
N GLN A 449 -10.32 -22.71 -22.41
CA GLN A 449 -9.15 -22.10 -23.01
C GLN A 449 -7.99 -22.07 -22.02
N VAL A 450 -6.97 -22.89 -22.23
CA VAL A 450 -5.77 -22.91 -21.41
C VAL A 450 -4.73 -21.95 -21.98
N GLN A 451 -4.39 -20.93 -21.21
CA GLN A 451 -3.43 -19.89 -21.56
C GLN A 451 -1.98 -20.33 -21.33
N SER A 452 -1.73 -21.03 -20.21
CA SER A 452 -0.38 -21.47 -19.84
C SER A 452 -0.42 -22.75 -19.01
N VAL A 453 0.58 -23.59 -19.23
CA VAL A 453 0.94 -24.72 -18.37
C VAL A 453 2.42 -24.62 -18.10
N ALA A 454 2.79 -24.47 -16.82
CA ALA A 454 4.17 -24.29 -16.38
C ALA A 454 4.47 -25.17 -15.16
N ARG A 455 5.64 -25.81 -15.11
CA ARG A 455 6.14 -26.51 -13.93
C ARG A 455 7.05 -25.56 -13.17
N VAL A 456 6.61 -25.10 -12.02
CA VAL A 456 7.28 -24.06 -11.24
C VAL A 456 7.20 -24.35 -9.74
N PRO A 457 8.20 -23.98 -8.96
CA PRO A 457 8.11 -24.02 -7.52
C PRO A 457 7.33 -22.79 -7.00
N VAL A 458 6.38 -23.01 -6.07
CA VAL A 458 5.57 -21.96 -5.46
C VAL A 458 5.54 -22.08 -3.95
N THR A 459 5.35 -20.95 -3.26
CA THR A 459 5.27 -20.90 -1.79
C THR A 459 3.85 -20.98 -1.25
N ALA A 460 2.84 -20.76 -2.09
CA ALA A 460 1.43 -20.73 -1.68
C ALA A 460 0.50 -21.35 -2.73
N LEU A 461 -0.63 -21.86 -2.26
CA LEU A 461 -1.72 -22.31 -3.13
C LEU A 461 -2.44 -21.12 -3.78
N PRO A 462 -3.17 -21.31 -4.91
CA PRO A 462 -4.01 -20.28 -5.49
C PRO A 462 -5.11 -19.87 -4.51
N THR A 463 -5.41 -18.59 -4.47
CA THR A 463 -6.52 -18.04 -3.69
C THR A 463 -7.72 -17.78 -4.60
N GLY A 464 -8.93 -18.02 -4.10
CA GLY A 464 -10.18 -17.85 -4.85
C GLY A 464 -11.25 -18.85 -4.44
N VAL A 465 -12.34 -18.89 -5.19
CA VAL A 465 -13.44 -19.82 -4.96
C VAL A 465 -13.16 -21.14 -5.70
N GLN A 466 -13.16 -22.24 -4.96
CA GLN A 466 -13.04 -23.57 -5.56
C GLN A 466 -14.31 -23.91 -6.33
N THR A 467 -14.14 -24.46 -7.54
CA THR A 467 -15.21 -24.96 -8.39
C THR A 467 -15.26 -26.50 -8.33
N HIS A 468 -16.31 -27.09 -8.89
CA HIS A 468 -16.37 -28.54 -9.14
C HIS A 468 -15.66 -28.96 -10.46
N TRP A 469 -15.11 -27.99 -11.19
CA TRP A 469 -14.24 -28.30 -12.33
C TRP A 469 -12.90 -28.82 -11.81
N VAL A 470 -12.39 -29.90 -12.42
CA VAL A 470 -11.22 -30.62 -11.92
C VAL A 470 -10.17 -30.74 -13.00
N ALA A 471 -8.94 -30.32 -12.68
CA ALA A 471 -7.76 -30.64 -13.48
C ALA A 471 -7.09 -31.93 -12.97
N GLN A 472 -6.61 -32.76 -13.88
CA GLN A 472 -6.01 -34.06 -13.61
C GLN A 472 -4.74 -34.25 -14.45
N LEU A 473 -3.69 -34.79 -13.83
CA LEU A 473 -2.53 -35.36 -14.50
C LEU A 473 -2.70 -36.87 -14.55
N MET A 474 -2.52 -37.49 -15.71
CA MET A 474 -2.74 -38.89 -15.95
C MET A 474 -1.46 -39.60 -16.42
N ASN A 475 -1.31 -40.86 -16.11
CA ASN A 475 -0.26 -41.71 -16.64
C ASN A 475 -0.66 -42.36 -17.99
N GLU A 476 0.26 -43.11 -18.61
CA GLU A 476 0.03 -43.82 -19.89
C GLU A 476 -1.13 -44.83 -19.85
N GLN A 477 -1.46 -45.36 -18.65
CA GLN A 477 -2.56 -46.29 -18.47
C GLN A 477 -3.92 -45.56 -18.21
N GLY A 478 -3.94 -44.23 -18.26
CA GLY A 478 -5.12 -43.43 -18.01
C GLY A 478 -5.50 -43.29 -16.52
N HIS A 479 -4.61 -43.66 -15.58
CA HIS A 479 -4.84 -43.47 -14.16
C HIS A 479 -4.46 -42.05 -13.73
N VAL A 480 -5.28 -41.43 -12.87
CA VAL A 480 -5.00 -40.11 -12.28
C VAL A 480 -3.87 -40.21 -11.28
N ILE A 481 -2.81 -39.42 -11.48
CA ILE A 481 -1.63 -39.37 -10.60
C ILE A 481 -1.58 -38.07 -9.77
N ALA A 482 -2.25 -37.01 -10.23
CA ALA A 482 -2.49 -35.79 -9.47
C ALA A 482 -3.80 -35.16 -9.90
N SER A 483 -4.50 -34.49 -8.98
CA SER A 483 -5.74 -33.77 -9.27
C SER A 483 -5.88 -32.54 -8.40
N GLY A 484 -6.64 -31.55 -8.87
CA GLY A 484 -6.98 -30.34 -8.14
C GLY A 484 -8.22 -29.67 -8.71
N SER A 485 -9.05 -29.07 -7.88
CA SER A 485 -10.18 -28.25 -8.32
C SER A 485 -9.66 -26.94 -8.93
N LEU A 486 -10.31 -26.48 -9.99
CA LEU A 486 -10.02 -25.14 -10.51
C LEU A 486 -10.42 -24.12 -9.45
N VAL A 487 -9.52 -23.17 -9.24
CA VAL A 487 -9.78 -22.01 -8.38
C VAL A 487 -10.20 -20.86 -9.27
N ARG A 488 -11.44 -20.44 -9.12
CA ARG A 488 -12.02 -19.34 -9.85
C ARG A 488 -11.54 -18.01 -9.29
N SER A 489 -11.00 -17.14 -10.15
CA SER A 489 -10.77 -15.74 -9.86
C SER A 489 -12.03 -14.97 -10.22
N ASP A 490 -12.80 -14.53 -9.23
CA ASP A 490 -14.04 -13.82 -9.52
C ASP A 490 -13.74 -12.32 -9.71
N PHE A 491 -13.67 -11.90 -10.97
CA PHE A 491 -13.46 -10.51 -11.37
C PHE A 491 -14.75 -9.66 -11.32
N GLN A 492 -15.84 -10.21 -10.82
CA GLN A 492 -17.09 -9.48 -10.60
C GLN A 492 -17.11 -8.87 -9.19
N GLY A 493 -16.26 -7.87 -8.92
CA GLY A 493 -16.37 -7.02 -7.73
C GLY A 493 -16.38 -7.73 -6.38
N GLY A 494 -16.08 -9.00 -6.35
CA GLY A 494 -16.04 -9.83 -5.16
C GLY A 494 -14.66 -10.43 -4.99
N CYS A 495 -14.01 -10.07 -3.91
CA CYS A 495 -12.82 -10.70 -3.45
C CYS A 495 -12.97 -12.21 -3.32
N GLY A 496 -12.07 -12.98 -3.93
CA GLY A 496 -11.97 -14.43 -3.74
C GLY A 496 -11.51 -14.88 -2.35
N CYS A 497 -11.56 -14.01 -1.35
CA CYS A 497 -11.04 -14.27 0.01
C CYS A 497 -12.09 -14.77 1.00
N CYS A 498 -13.31 -15.05 0.56
CA CYS A 498 -14.27 -15.74 1.42
C CYS A 498 -14.03 -17.25 1.38
N GLN A 499 -13.04 -17.73 2.13
CA GLN A 499 -13.05 -19.12 2.53
C GLN A 499 -14.36 -19.37 3.32
N GLY A 500 -15.35 -19.92 2.64
CA GLY A 500 -16.56 -20.50 3.26
C GLY A 500 -17.87 -19.72 3.15
N HIS A 501 -17.90 -18.51 2.59
CA HIS A 501 -19.16 -17.77 2.42
C HIS A 501 -19.27 -17.19 1.00
N GLY A 502 -19.37 -18.07 0.00
CA GLY A 502 -19.88 -17.70 -1.32
C GLY A 502 -21.26 -17.05 -1.15
N HIS A 503 -21.59 -16.04 -1.96
CA HIS A 503 -22.95 -15.55 -2.03
C HIS A 503 -23.89 -16.76 -2.16
N PRO A 504 -24.89 -16.90 -1.31
CA PRO A 504 -25.74 -18.09 -1.29
C PRO A 504 -26.51 -18.38 -2.59
N ASN A 505 -26.34 -17.54 -3.62
CA ASN A 505 -27.01 -17.63 -4.90
C ASN A 505 -26.09 -17.59 -6.15
N GLN A 506 -24.75 -17.59 -6.00
CA GLN A 506 -23.87 -17.71 -7.17
C GLN A 506 -23.30 -19.13 -7.27
N ASP A 507 -23.66 -19.82 -8.34
CA ASP A 507 -23.10 -21.10 -8.70
C ASP A 507 -21.62 -20.93 -9.05
N PRO A 508 -20.66 -21.50 -8.25
CA PRO A 508 -19.23 -21.37 -8.51
C PRO A 508 -18.81 -21.96 -9.85
N ASP A 509 -19.62 -22.85 -10.41
CA ASP A 509 -19.34 -23.56 -11.66
C ASP A 509 -19.87 -22.85 -12.90
N ARG A 510 -20.62 -21.77 -12.73
CA ARG A 510 -21.26 -21.08 -13.86
C ARG A 510 -20.23 -20.28 -14.69
N PRO A 511 -20.05 -20.61 -15.98
CA PRO A 511 -19.25 -19.81 -16.90
C PRO A 511 -19.92 -18.43 -17.21
N PRO A 512 -19.15 -17.45 -17.71
CA PRO A 512 -17.71 -17.50 -17.94
C PRO A 512 -16.92 -17.24 -16.65
N PHE A 513 -15.71 -17.79 -16.54
CA PHE A 513 -14.79 -17.46 -15.43
C PHE A 513 -13.34 -17.73 -15.79
N MET A 514 -12.44 -16.97 -15.17
CA MET A 514 -10.99 -17.19 -15.21
C MET A 514 -10.62 -18.18 -14.11
N PHE A 515 -9.67 -19.07 -14.39
CA PHE A 515 -9.23 -20.07 -13.44
C PHE A 515 -7.73 -20.21 -13.34
N LYS A 516 -7.31 -20.69 -12.18
CA LYS A 516 -5.97 -21.16 -11.89
C LYS A 516 -6.07 -22.46 -11.09
N VAL A 517 -5.15 -23.39 -11.35
CA VAL A 517 -5.02 -24.62 -10.56
C VAL A 517 -3.55 -25.04 -10.45
N TYR A 518 -3.18 -25.53 -9.28
CA TYR A 518 -1.88 -26.16 -9.05
C TYR A 518 -2.07 -27.65 -8.82
N LEU A 519 -1.42 -28.46 -9.67
CA LEU A 519 -1.31 -29.90 -9.45
C LEU A 519 0.05 -30.22 -8.84
N PRO A 520 0.14 -31.11 -7.85
CA PRO A 520 1.44 -31.56 -7.33
C PRO A 520 2.29 -32.15 -8.45
N ASP A 521 3.50 -31.62 -8.66
CA ASP A 521 4.43 -32.10 -9.69
C ASP A 521 5.32 -33.22 -9.10
N ARG A 522 4.77 -34.44 -9.02
CA ARG A 522 5.44 -35.62 -8.44
C ARG A 522 5.89 -36.62 -9.48
N ALA A 523 5.37 -36.54 -10.68
CA ALA A 523 5.67 -37.43 -11.79
C ALA A 523 5.43 -36.74 -13.13
N PRO A 524 6.12 -37.12 -14.20
CA PRO A 524 6.00 -36.47 -15.50
C PRO A 524 4.57 -36.52 -16.07
N GLY A 525 3.84 -37.63 -15.92
CA GLY A 525 2.55 -37.84 -16.53
C GLY A 525 2.62 -38.06 -18.06
N SER A 526 1.49 -38.39 -18.65
CA SER A 526 1.34 -38.57 -20.10
C SER A 526 0.25 -37.69 -20.72
N SER A 527 -0.72 -37.23 -19.92
CA SER A 527 -1.74 -36.31 -20.36
C SER A 527 -2.27 -35.46 -19.23
N LEU A 528 -2.67 -34.22 -19.56
CA LEU A 528 -3.46 -33.32 -18.71
C LEU A 528 -4.91 -33.35 -19.19
N ARG A 529 -5.84 -33.32 -18.25
CA ARG A 529 -7.28 -33.25 -18.50
C ARG A 529 -7.92 -32.23 -17.57
N ILE A 530 -8.79 -31.39 -18.09
CA ILE A 530 -9.71 -30.57 -17.30
C ILE A 530 -11.11 -31.02 -17.63
N ALA A 531 -11.93 -31.28 -16.62
CA ALA A 531 -13.30 -31.70 -16.77
C ALA A 531 -14.26 -30.82 -15.95
N GLY A 532 -15.32 -30.37 -16.59
CA GLY A 532 -16.41 -29.63 -15.98
C GLY A 532 -17.60 -30.53 -15.56
N PRO A 533 -18.55 -29.99 -14.78
CA PRO A 533 -19.68 -30.75 -14.26
C PRO A 533 -20.67 -31.18 -15.35
N ALA A 534 -20.73 -30.54 -16.50
CA ALA A 534 -21.65 -30.84 -17.63
C ALA A 534 -20.91 -31.48 -18.81
N GLU A 535 -19.96 -32.40 -18.54
CA GLU A 535 -19.22 -33.18 -19.53
C GLU A 535 -18.26 -32.36 -20.44
N GLN A 536 -18.03 -31.08 -20.15
CA GLN A 536 -16.97 -30.32 -20.85
C GLN A 536 -15.63 -30.93 -20.51
N VAL A 537 -14.81 -31.17 -21.53
CA VAL A 537 -13.47 -31.77 -21.37
C VAL A 537 -12.47 -31.07 -22.26
N TRP A 538 -11.37 -30.66 -21.65
CA TRP A 538 -10.15 -30.28 -22.35
C TRP A 538 -9.06 -31.29 -22.04
N THR A 539 -8.27 -31.65 -23.05
CA THR A 539 -7.14 -32.57 -22.88
C THR A 539 -5.92 -32.10 -23.65
N ARG A 540 -4.75 -32.36 -23.08
CA ARG A 540 -3.45 -32.16 -23.70
C ARG A 540 -2.58 -33.38 -23.47
N GLN A 541 -2.04 -33.97 -24.55
CA GLN A 541 -1.05 -35.06 -24.46
C GLN A 541 0.35 -34.49 -24.23
N ALA A 542 1.16 -35.23 -23.49
CA ALA A 542 2.57 -34.93 -23.40
C ALA A 542 3.22 -35.04 -24.79
N PRO A 543 4.11 -34.11 -25.17
CA PRO A 543 4.88 -34.24 -26.38
C PRO A 543 5.79 -35.50 -26.33
N ALA A 544 6.04 -36.13 -27.48
CA ALA A 544 6.90 -37.31 -27.52
C ALA A 544 8.36 -36.97 -27.14
N ARG A 545 8.76 -35.74 -27.41
CA ARG A 545 10.05 -35.17 -26.97
C ARG A 545 9.80 -33.87 -26.22
N PRO A 546 10.14 -33.80 -24.90
CA PRO A 546 10.12 -32.55 -24.18
C PRO A 546 11.03 -31.49 -24.81
N ALA A 547 10.63 -30.21 -24.70
CA ALA A 547 11.47 -29.11 -25.16
C ALA A 547 12.84 -29.11 -24.49
N GLN A 548 13.88 -28.69 -25.25
CA GLN A 548 15.26 -28.56 -24.73
C GLN A 548 15.92 -27.31 -25.31
N PHE A 549 16.63 -26.56 -24.46
CA PHE A 549 17.46 -25.46 -24.95
C PHE A 549 18.70 -25.98 -25.69
N VAL A 550 18.84 -25.57 -26.94
CA VAL A 550 20.04 -25.82 -27.76
C VAL A 550 21.10 -24.77 -27.45
N SER A 551 20.66 -23.51 -27.27
CA SER A 551 21.51 -22.38 -26.90
C SER A 551 20.72 -21.33 -26.19
N ALA A 552 21.40 -20.57 -25.31
CA ALA A 552 20.90 -19.35 -24.69
C ALA A 552 22.07 -18.40 -24.46
N THR A 553 21.86 -17.10 -24.72
CA THR A 553 22.82 -16.03 -24.46
C THR A 553 22.12 -14.80 -23.88
N ALA A 554 22.87 -14.02 -23.12
CA ALA A 554 22.42 -12.77 -22.53
C ALA A 554 23.52 -11.73 -22.65
N ASP A 555 23.23 -10.59 -23.26
CA ASP A 555 24.18 -9.51 -23.50
C ASP A 555 23.61 -8.18 -23.04
N VAL A 556 24.39 -7.39 -22.29
CA VAL A 556 24.02 -6.02 -21.93
C VAL A 556 24.29 -5.12 -23.13
N THR A 557 23.24 -4.63 -23.79
CA THR A 557 23.35 -3.82 -25.01
C THR A 557 23.47 -2.32 -24.71
N SER A 558 23.00 -1.89 -23.52
CA SER A 558 23.13 -0.53 -23.04
C SER A 558 23.05 -0.50 -21.51
N THR A 559 23.19 0.67 -20.91
CA THR A 559 23.00 0.85 -19.44
C THR A 559 21.55 0.58 -18.98
N GLN A 560 20.62 0.35 -19.91
CA GLN A 560 19.18 0.16 -19.60
C GLN A 560 18.58 -1.10 -20.23
N GLN A 561 19.30 -1.83 -21.10
CA GLN A 561 18.75 -2.93 -21.89
C GLN A 561 19.61 -4.19 -21.82
N LEU A 562 18.94 -5.33 -21.73
CA LEU A 562 19.47 -6.68 -21.79
C LEU A 562 18.88 -7.38 -23.01
N ALA A 563 19.73 -7.81 -23.95
CA ALA A 563 19.32 -8.66 -25.07
C ALA A 563 19.48 -10.14 -24.69
N LEU A 564 18.43 -10.90 -24.90
CA LEU A 564 18.40 -12.33 -24.74
C LEU A 564 18.24 -12.98 -26.15
N ARG A 565 18.94 -14.06 -26.39
CA ARG A 565 18.73 -14.92 -27.56
C ARG A 565 18.75 -16.36 -27.13
N TRP A 566 17.86 -17.15 -27.72
CA TRP A 566 17.76 -18.58 -27.40
C TRP A 566 17.30 -19.38 -28.61
N GLN A 567 17.64 -20.66 -28.57
CA GLN A 567 17.13 -21.66 -29.50
C GLN A 567 16.64 -22.86 -28.71
N VAL A 568 15.42 -23.30 -28.98
CA VAL A 568 14.79 -24.45 -28.34
C VAL A 568 14.46 -25.48 -29.40
N ASP A 569 14.83 -26.74 -29.18
CA ASP A 569 14.33 -27.90 -29.93
C ASP A 569 13.05 -28.37 -29.25
N ALA A 570 11.92 -28.27 -29.95
CA ALA A 570 10.59 -28.61 -29.45
C ALA A 570 9.64 -29.00 -30.58
N GLU A 571 8.61 -29.79 -30.26
CA GLU A 571 7.57 -30.21 -31.20
C GLU A 571 6.46 -29.15 -31.37
N SER A 572 6.38 -28.18 -30.47
CA SER A 572 5.38 -27.11 -30.45
C SER A 572 6.00 -25.78 -30.10
N ASP A 573 5.22 -24.70 -30.22
CA ASP A 573 5.64 -23.39 -29.74
C ASP A 573 5.93 -23.42 -28.23
N VAL A 574 7.02 -22.77 -27.84
CA VAL A 574 7.49 -22.70 -26.47
C VAL A 574 7.36 -21.26 -25.93
N ASP A 575 6.70 -21.14 -24.82
CA ASP A 575 6.71 -19.92 -24.04
C ASP A 575 7.93 -19.85 -23.13
N VAL A 576 8.75 -18.81 -23.26
CA VAL A 576 9.97 -18.66 -22.47
C VAL A 576 9.74 -17.64 -21.36
N TRP A 577 10.05 -18.05 -20.13
CA TRP A 577 10.10 -17.20 -18.95
C TRP A 577 11.54 -16.94 -18.56
N VAL A 578 11.80 -15.81 -17.94
CA VAL A 578 13.15 -15.42 -17.50
C VAL A 578 13.14 -15.22 -16.00
N GLN A 579 14.14 -15.77 -15.35
CA GLN A 579 14.40 -15.57 -13.92
C GLN A 579 15.84 -15.13 -13.71
N TRP A 580 16.08 -14.46 -12.57
CA TRP A 580 17.41 -14.02 -12.16
C TRP A 580 17.71 -14.33 -10.71
N THR A 581 19.01 -14.40 -10.38
CA THR A 581 19.52 -14.60 -9.02
C THR A 581 20.85 -13.92 -8.81
N VAL A 582 21.17 -13.59 -7.55
CA VAL A 582 22.50 -13.13 -7.10
C VAL A 582 23.14 -14.08 -6.10
N ASP A 583 22.42 -15.12 -5.67
CA ASP A 583 22.82 -16.07 -4.62
C ASP A 583 23.16 -17.46 -5.15
N LYS A 584 23.64 -17.53 -6.38
CA LYS A 584 24.06 -18.78 -7.08
C LYS A 584 22.91 -19.78 -7.29
N GLY A 585 21.69 -19.28 -7.40
CA GLY A 585 20.52 -20.11 -7.70
C GLY A 585 19.80 -20.65 -6.48
N GLU A 586 20.14 -20.21 -5.28
CA GLU A 586 19.37 -20.55 -4.06
C GLU A 586 17.95 -19.97 -4.15
N ARG A 587 17.82 -18.77 -4.74
CA ARG A 587 16.52 -18.13 -5.02
C ARG A 587 16.50 -17.53 -6.41
N TRP A 588 15.38 -17.75 -7.07
CA TRP A 588 15.11 -17.19 -8.37
C TRP A 588 13.97 -16.18 -8.29
N HIS A 589 14.18 -15.02 -8.91
CA HIS A 589 13.22 -13.94 -9.02
C HIS A 589 12.70 -13.83 -10.44
N GLY A 590 11.42 -13.53 -10.62
CA GLY A 590 10.83 -13.33 -11.94
C GLY A 590 11.37 -12.06 -12.62
N LEU A 591 11.53 -12.14 -13.97
CA LEU A 591 11.93 -11.00 -14.80
C LEU A 591 11.01 -10.82 -16.01
N ALA A 592 10.62 -11.88 -16.68
CA ALA A 592 9.69 -11.83 -17.81
C ALA A 592 8.97 -13.16 -18.01
N VAL A 593 7.81 -13.14 -18.65
CA VAL A 593 7.03 -14.32 -19.06
C VAL A 593 6.49 -14.14 -20.47
N GLY A 594 6.13 -15.25 -21.12
CA GLY A 594 5.45 -15.27 -22.42
C GLY A 594 6.31 -14.82 -23.60
N LEU A 595 7.64 -14.94 -23.50
CA LEU A 595 8.55 -14.58 -24.58
C LEU A 595 8.54 -15.67 -25.67
N ARG A 596 8.54 -15.25 -26.93
CA ARG A 596 8.53 -16.11 -28.11
C ARG A 596 9.49 -15.59 -29.18
N GLY A 597 9.78 -16.40 -30.19
CA GLY A 597 10.51 -15.97 -31.37
C GLY A 597 12.05 -16.07 -31.28
N GLY A 598 12.60 -16.56 -30.17
CA GLY A 598 14.03 -16.82 -30.03
C GLY A 598 14.91 -15.65 -29.63
N GLU A 599 14.34 -14.45 -29.47
CA GLU A 599 15.04 -13.26 -28.96
C GLU A 599 14.09 -12.33 -28.20
N ALA A 600 14.63 -11.54 -27.26
CA ALA A 600 13.92 -10.49 -26.54
C ALA A 600 14.88 -9.42 -26.04
N GLU A 601 14.42 -8.18 -25.99
CA GLU A 601 15.05 -7.10 -25.25
C GLU A 601 14.26 -6.80 -23.99
N LEU A 602 14.93 -6.84 -22.83
CA LEU A 602 14.32 -6.57 -21.52
C LEU A 602 14.98 -5.35 -20.88
N PRO A 603 14.20 -4.50 -20.19
CA PRO A 603 14.79 -3.41 -19.42
C PRO A 603 15.53 -3.98 -18.20
N LEU A 604 16.62 -3.31 -17.80
CA LEU A 604 17.37 -3.66 -16.60
C LEU A 604 16.70 -3.21 -15.30
N THR A 605 15.53 -2.56 -15.36
CA THR A 605 14.78 -2.07 -14.21
C THR A 605 14.50 -3.19 -13.22
N GLY A 606 14.82 -2.97 -11.95
CA GLY A 606 14.63 -3.95 -10.87
C GLY A 606 15.71 -5.03 -10.78
N LEU A 607 16.72 -5.02 -11.66
CA LEU A 607 17.90 -5.87 -11.52
C LEU A 607 18.99 -5.14 -10.73
N PRO A 608 19.73 -5.78 -9.83
CA PRO A 608 20.86 -5.17 -9.13
C PRO A 608 22.03 -4.90 -10.07
N ALA A 609 22.93 -4.00 -9.69
CA ALA A 609 24.21 -3.85 -10.35
C ALA A 609 25.18 -4.98 -9.94
N GLY A 610 26.20 -5.24 -10.78
CA GLY A 610 27.19 -6.29 -10.59
C GLY A 610 26.79 -7.63 -11.20
N GLN A 611 27.36 -8.72 -10.69
CA GLN A 611 27.19 -10.04 -11.28
C GLN A 611 25.81 -10.63 -10.94
N VAL A 612 25.05 -10.94 -11.98
CA VAL A 612 23.72 -11.56 -11.89
C VAL A 612 23.73 -12.85 -12.73
N GLN A 613 23.07 -13.89 -12.24
CA GLN A 613 22.81 -15.09 -13.04
C GLN A 613 21.37 -15.06 -13.52
N LEU A 614 21.18 -15.41 -14.79
CA LEU A 614 19.88 -15.55 -15.45
C LEU A 614 19.66 -17.00 -15.83
N ARG A 615 18.40 -17.44 -15.84
CA ARG A 615 17.98 -18.68 -16.52
C ARG A 615 16.71 -18.45 -17.31
N LEU A 616 16.57 -19.23 -18.37
CA LEU A 616 15.36 -19.26 -19.18
C LEU A 616 14.62 -20.56 -18.89
N LEU A 617 13.30 -20.47 -18.69
CA LEU A 617 12.40 -21.60 -18.53
C LEU A 617 11.53 -21.70 -19.77
N GLY A 618 11.64 -22.78 -20.52
CA GLY A 618 10.86 -23.03 -21.76
C GLY A 618 9.68 -23.95 -21.47
N HIS A 619 8.47 -23.45 -21.59
CA HIS A 619 7.24 -24.20 -21.38
C HIS A 619 6.63 -24.63 -22.70
N ASP A 620 6.61 -25.95 -22.99
CA ASP A 620 6.03 -26.53 -24.21
C ASP A 620 4.51 -26.81 -24.08
N GLY A 621 3.92 -26.36 -22.98
CA GLY A 621 2.51 -26.58 -22.64
C GLY A 621 2.27 -27.86 -21.86
N PHE A 622 3.30 -28.62 -21.50
CA PHE A 622 3.24 -29.82 -20.70
C PHE A 622 4.47 -29.97 -19.78
N PHE A 623 5.66 -29.84 -20.33
CA PHE A 623 6.93 -29.87 -19.62
C PHE A 623 7.54 -28.46 -19.54
N THR A 624 8.52 -28.31 -18.66
CA THR A 624 9.36 -27.12 -18.57
C THR A 624 10.81 -27.50 -18.69
N ALA A 625 11.46 -26.94 -19.70
CA ALA A 625 12.90 -27.04 -19.92
C ALA A 625 13.61 -25.87 -19.20
N GLU A 626 14.83 -26.07 -18.75
CA GLU A 626 15.66 -25.04 -18.14
C GLU A 626 16.94 -24.86 -18.96
N SER A 627 17.31 -23.61 -19.23
CA SER A 627 18.59 -23.29 -19.85
C SER A 627 19.75 -23.42 -18.86
N PRO A 628 21.01 -23.59 -19.33
CA PRO A 628 22.17 -23.31 -18.50
C PRO A 628 22.08 -21.88 -17.90
N ALA A 629 22.62 -21.69 -16.70
CA ALA A 629 22.69 -20.38 -16.08
C ALA A 629 23.60 -19.44 -16.90
N LEU A 630 23.10 -18.26 -17.22
CA LEU A 630 23.81 -17.21 -17.96
C LEU A 630 24.30 -16.17 -16.94
N VAL A 631 25.61 -15.91 -16.94
CA VAL A 631 26.22 -14.92 -16.05
C VAL A 631 26.39 -13.62 -16.82
N VAL A 632 25.84 -12.53 -16.27
CA VAL A 632 25.97 -11.18 -16.82
C VAL A 632 26.48 -10.22 -15.73
N ASP A 633 27.30 -9.24 -16.14
CA ASP A 633 27.75 -8.18 -15.28
C ASP A 633 26.99 -6.90 -15.63
N LEU A 634 26.13 -6.45 -14.70
CA LEU A 634 25.23 -5.34 -14.91
C LEU A 634 25.83 -4.02 -14.44
N PRO A 635 25.76 -2.95 -15.23
CA PRO A 635 26.30 -1.66 -14.87
C PRO A 635 25.55 -1.04 -13.66
N GLU A 636 26.28 -0.25 -12.88
CA GLU A 636 25.65 0.61 -11.89
C GLU A 636 24.81 1.68 -12.63
N ARG A 637 23.58 1.89 -12.15
CA ARG A 637 22.63 2.85 -12.72
C ARG A 637 22.24 3.89 -11.70
N ALA A 638 21.90 5.09 -12.20
CA ALA A 638 21.39 6.16 -11.38
C ALA A 638 20.16 5.71 -10.56
N PRO A 639 20.03 6.13 -9.30
CA PRO A 639 18.85 5.83 -8.50
C PRO A 639 17.60 6.45 -9.10
N GLU A 640 16.47 5.75 -8.92
CA GLU A 640 15.15 6.32 -9.20
C GLU A 640 14.70 7.16 -8.02
N VAL A 641 14.33 8.42 -8.27
CA VAL A 641 13.96 9.40 -7.25
C VAL A 641 12.51 9.82 -7.46
N ALA A 642 11.70 9.73 -6.41
CA ALA A 642 10.28 10.09 -6.44
C ALA A 642 9.93 11.08 -5.33
N ILE A 643 9.24 12.19 -5.66
CA ILE A 643 8.48 13.00 -4.71
C ILE A 643 7.09 12.38 -4.60
N LEU A 644 6.78 11.85 -3.42
CA LEU A 644 5.49 11.20 -3.16
C LEU A 644 4.41 12.23 -2.87
N TYR A 645 4.76 13.33 -2.22
CA TYR A 645 3.88 14.45 -1.91
C TYR A 645 4.70 15.74 -1.69
N PRO A 646 4.21 16.93 -2.13
CA PRO A 646 3.00 17.16 -2.92
C PRO A 646 3.12 16.64 -4.36
N GLN A 647 1.98 16.58 -5.05
CA GLN A 647 1.95 16.19 -6.46
C GLN A 647 2.15 17.39 -7.37
N ASN A 648 2.68 17.14 -8.56
CA ASN A 648 2.85 18.18 -9.58
C ASN A 648 1.51 18.82 -9.96
N GLY A 649 1.43 20.15 -9.96
CA GLY A 649 0.23 20.92 -10.24
C GLY A 649 -0.78 20.99 -9.09
N GLN A 650 -0.55 20.35 -7.95
CA GLN A 650 -1.46 20.35 -6.81
C GLN A 650 -1.60 21.75 -6.21
N THR A 651 -2.81 22.08 -5.71
CA THR A 651 -3.07 23.29 -4.92
C THR A 651 -3.36 22.92 -3.48
N LEU A 652 -2.60 23.47 -2.55
CA LEU A 652 -2.65 23.20 -1.12
C LEU A 652 -3.00 24.46 -0.32
N ARG A 653 -3.32 24.28 0.96
CA ARG A 653 -3.62 25.40 1.86
C ARG A 653 -2.31 26.01 2.37
N ALA A 654 -2.20 27.33 2.27
CA ALA A 654 -1.04 28.06 2.78
C ALA A 654 -1.05 28.29 4.30
N ASP A 655 -2.19 28.03 4.97
CA ASP A 655 -2.37 28.20 6.40
C ASP A 655 -2.18 26.87 7.20
N GLN A 656 -1.82 25.79 6.50
CA GLN A 656 -1.51 24.50 7.11
C GLN A 656 -0.09 24.06 6.76
N PRO A 657 0.57 23.33 7.66
CA PRO A 657 1.84 22.71 7.33
C PRO A 657 1.65 21.64 6.25
N ILE A 658 2.65 21.52 5.37
CA ILE A 658 2.68 20.55 4.28
C ILE A 658 3.80 19.56 4.56
N GLN A 659 3.49 18.28 4.73
CA GLN A 659 4.49 17.23 4.78
C GLN A 659 4.97 16.92 3.35
N ALA A 660 6.13 17.40 2.95
CA ALA A 660 6.77 16.89 1.75
C ALA A 660 7.42 15.55 2.05
N SER A 661 7.14 14.56 1.21
CA SER A 661 7.68 13.20 1.35
C SER A 661 8.20 12.68 0.02
N GLY A 662 9.29 11.90 0.10
CA GLY A 662 9.93 11.35 -1.09
C GLY A 662 10.80 10.16 -0.78
N ASN A 663 11.20 9.47 -1.82
CA ASN A 663 12.04 8.30 -1.73
C ASN A 663 13.03 8.27 -2.89
N ALA A 664 14.14 7.56 -2.68
CA ALA A 664 15.10 7.21 -3.72
C ALA A 664 15.45 5.74 -3.59
N THR A 665 15.45 5.02 -4.70
CA THR A 665 15.78 3.59 -4.74
C THR A 665 16.94 3.33 -5.68
N ASP A 666 17.76 2.36 -5.33
CA ASP A 666 18.82 1.87 -6.20
C ASP A 666 18.28 1.07 -7.39
N SER A 667 19.15 0.54 -8.22
CA SER A 667 18.79 -0.23 -9.42
C SER A 667 18.01 -1.52 -9.14
N ALA A 668 18.07 -2.05 -7.93
CA ALA A 668 17.30 -3.22 -7.50
C ALA A 668 15.97 -2.86 -6.86
N GLY A 669 15.69 -1.58 -6.66
CA GLY A 669 14.50 -1.08 -5.97
C GLY A 669 14.67 -0.94 -4.45
N TYR A 670 15.90 -1.04 -3.93
CA TYR A 670 16.17 -0.85 -2.51
C TYR A 670 16.27 0.65 -2.16
N PRO A 671 15.60 1.09 -1.08
CA PRO A 671 15.65 2.50 -0.70
C PRO A 671 17.05 2.93 -0.24
N LEU A 672 17.52 4.04 -0.77
CA LEU A 672 18.77 4.67 -0.32
C LEU A 672 18.61 5.24 1.09
N SER A 673 19.72 5.43 1.80
CA SER A 673 19.70 6.01 3.14
C SER A 673 19.13 7.44 3.14
N ALA A 674 18.35 7.78 4.17
CA ALA A 674 17.67 9.07 4.28
C ALA A 674 18.63 10.27 4.25
N GLU A 675 19.84 10.10 4.72
CA GLU A 675 20.88 11.14 4.77
C GLU A 675 21.31 11.64 3.39
N ARG A 676 21.13 10.81 2.34
CA ARG A 676 21.44 11.16 0.95
C ARG A 676 20.38 12.05 0.29
N LEU A 677 19.21 12.21 0.90
CA LEU A 677 18.09 12.95 0.38
C LEU A 677 18.08 14.37 0.92
N THR A 678 18.19 15.35 0.04
CA THR A 678 18.19 16.78 0.38
C THR A 678 17.01 17.48 -0.31
N TRP A 679 16.24 18.23 0.46
CA TRP A 679 15.08 18.97 -0.02
C TRP A 679 15.40 20.43 -0.25
N MET A 680 14.96 20.96 -1.38
CA MET A 680 15.04 22.39 -1.68
C MET A 680 13.65 22.90 -2.07
N LEU A 681 13.26 24.05 -1.52
CA LEU A 681 12.05 24.77 -1.86
C LEU A 681 12.46 26.15 -2.39
N ASP A 682 12.05 26.49 -3.62
CA ASP A 682 12.39 27.76 -4.25
C ASP A 682 13.90 28.09 -4.12
N ASP A 683 14.74 27.14 -4.55
CA ASP A 683 16.23 27.19 -4.50
C ASP A 683 16.84 27.23 -3.09
N LYS A 684 16.06 27.04 -2.02
CA LYS A 684 16.57 27.04 -0.64
C LYS A 684 16.50 25.64 -0.04
N VAL A 685 17.59 25.19 0.56
CA VAL A 685 17.60 23.94 1.33
C VAL A 685 16.67 24.10 2.54
N VAL A 686 15.65 23.22 2.62
CA VAL A 686 14.63 23.21 3.68
C VAL A 686 14.76 22.03 4.63
N GLY A 687 15.54 21.00 4.27
CA GLY A 687 15.79 19.86 5.14
C GLY A 687 16.46 18.71 4.43
N ARG A 688 16.64 17.61 5.19
CA ARG A 688 17.15 16.32 4.72
C ARG A 688 16.28 15.19 5.24
N GLY A 689 16.36 14.05 4.58
CA GLY A 689 15.58 12.86 4.96
C GLY A 689 14.45 12.58 4.01
N ARG A 690 13.62 11.59 4.36
CA ARG A 690 12.50 11.15 3.52
C ARG A 690 11.29 12.07 3.61
N GLU A 691 11.20 12.87 4.65
CA GLU A 691 10.14 13.84 4.86
C GLU A 691 10.67 15.14 5.42
N VAL A 692 10.05 16.24 5.03
CA VAL A 692 10.26 17.58 5.60
C VAL A 692 8.91 18.28 5.72
N TRP A 693 8.79 19.11 6.75
CA TRP A 693 7.60 19.94 6.95
C TRP A 693 7.80 21.34 6.41
N LEU A 694 6.91 21.78 5.54
CA LEU A 694 6.96 23.04 4.84
C LEU A 694 5.82 23.96 5.27
N SER A 695 6.09 25.26 5.33
CA SER A 695 5.06 26.29 5.58
C SER A 695 5.26 27.44 4.57
N PRO A 696 5.06 27.17 3.26
CA PRO A 696 5.28 28.17 2.21
C PRO A 696 4.20 29.26 2.25
N ALA A 697 4.57 30.48 1.81
CA ALA A 697 3.58 31.53 1.60
C ALA A 697 2.59 31.18 0.48
N ALA A 698 1.47 31.92 0.35
CA ALA A 698 0.59 31.70 -0.79
C ALA A 698 1.30 32.05 -2.11
N GLY A 699 1.23 31.17 -3.10
CA GLY A 699 1.91 31.32 -4.38
C GLY A 699 2.21 29.99 -5.08
N ARG A 700 2.99 30.09 -6.15
CA ARG A 700 3.56 28.94 -6.88
C ARG A 700 4.93 28.62 -6.30
N HIS A 701 5.20 27.34 -6.06
CA HIS A 701 6.45 26.85 -5.47
C HIS A 701 7.04 25.74 -6.30
N GLU A 702 8.36 25.67 -6.31
CA GLU A 702 9.14 24.58 -6.88
C GLU A 702 9.80 23.80 -5.76
N LEU A 703 9.53 22.49 -5.67
CA LEU A 703 10.12 21.59 -4.70
C LEU A 703 11.01 20.59 -5.42
N VAL A 704 12.26 20.53 -5.00
CA VAL A 704 13.29 19.63 -5.54
C VAL A 704 13.71 18.64 -4.48
N LEU A 705 13.74 17.36 -4.85
CA LEU A 705 14.44 16.33 -4.09
C LEU A 705 15.73 15.97 -4.80
N ASP A 706 16.85 16.28 -4.16
CA ASP A 706 18.22 16.06 -4.64
C ASP A 706 18.83 14.88 -3.89
N VAL A 707 19.43 13.94 -4.63
CA VAL A 707 19.94 12.68 -4.09
C VAL A 707 21.39 12.48 -4.52
N ASP A 708 22.26 12.35 -3.53
CA ASP A 708 23.67 12.01 -3.75
C ASP A 708 23.82 10.49 -3.97
N TRP A 709 24.57 10.10 -5.03
CA TRP A 709 24.92 8.70 -5.30
C TRP A 709 26.39 8.60 -5.77
N SER A 710 26.91 7.38 -6.02
CA SER A 710 28.32 7.11 -6.28
C SER A 710 28.93 7.89 -7.46
N GLN A 711 28.12 8.21 -8.49
CA GLN A 711 28.60 8.86 -9.72
C GLN A 711 28.09 10.31 -9.87
N GLY A 712 27.48 10.91 -8.83
CA GLY A 712 27.02 12.30 -8.87
C GLY A 712 25.71 12.56 -8.14
N ARG A 713 24.82 13.32 -8.76
CA ARG A 713 23.52 13.72 -8.19
C ARG A 713 22.39 13.43 -9.17
N VAL A 714 21.26 13.04 -8.61
CA VAL A 714 19.99 12.88 -9.34
C VAL A 714 18.93 13.71 -8.65
N GLN A 715 18.11 14.40 -9.43
CA GLN A 715 17.07 15.29 -8.92
C GLN A 715 15.72 14.94 -9.55
N THR A 716 14.66 15.12 -8.75
CA THR A 716 13.30 15.19 -9.26
C THR A 716 12.62 16.47 -8.76
N VAL A 717 11.69 17.00 -9.54
CA VAL A 717 11.08 18.31 -9.30
C VAL A 717 9.58 18.20 -9.40
N VAL A 718 8.87 18.81 -8.47
CA VAL A 718 7.43 19.04 -8.57
C VAL A 718 7.14 20.53 -8.39
N VAL A 719 6.15 21.01 -9.12
CA VAL A 719 5.63 22.36 -8.98
C VAL A 719 4.23 22.30 -8.40
N PHE A 720 4.00 23.02 -7.31
CA PHE A 720 2.70 23.07 -6.65
C PHE A 720 2.31 24.51 -6.30
N ASN A 721 1.05 24.71 -5.99
CA ASN A 721 0.54 26.02 -5.58
C ASN A 721 0.04 25.98 -4.14
N THR A 722 0.17 27.10 -3.45
CA THR A 722 -0.48 27.31 -2.16
C THR A 722 -1.43 28.50 -2.22
N ALA A 723 -2.61 28.35 -1.61
CA ALA A 723 -3.62 29.40 -1.57
C ALA A 723 -4.12 29.59 -0.14
N LYS A 724 -4.45 30.83 0.23
CA LYS A 724 -5.20 31.08 1.47
C LYS A 724 -6.61 30.51 1.32
N ASP A 725 -7.11 29.89 2.37
CA ASP A 725 -8.47 29.37 2.40
C ASP A 725 -9.46 30.52 2.16
N GLN A 726 -10.24 30.44 1.09
CA GLN A 726 -11.33 31.39 0.79
C GLN A 726 -12.66 30.94 1.41
N GLY A 727 -12.65 30.09 2.43
CA GLY A 727 -13.84 29.68 3.18
C GLY A 727 -14.77 28.71 2.46
N ARG A 728 -14.27 27.95 1.47
CA ARG A 728 -15.02 26.85 0.85
C ARG A 728 -14.73 25.54 1.58
N THR A 729 -15.71 25.05 2.29
CA THR A 729 -15.71 23.74 2.94
C THR A 729 -15.82 22.61 1.91
N GLY A 730 -14.85 21.70 1.91
CA GLY A 730 -14.89 20.43 1.20
C GLY A 730 -13.80 20.22 0.14
N PRO A 731 -13.18 19.03 0.06
CA PRO A 731 -12.28 18.71 -1.03
C PRO A 731 -13.06 18.60 -2.33
N HIS A 732 -12.76 19.47 -3.30
CA HIS A 732 -13.34 19.37 -4.63
C HIS A 732 -12.81 18.12 -5.34
N ALA A 733 -13.70 17.15 -5.57
CA ALA A 733 -13.53 16.13 -6.60
C ALA A 733 -13.49 16.79 -7.99
N ARG A 734 -12.44 16.54 -8.75
CA ARG A 734 -12.46 16.42 -10.21
C ARG A 734 -11.90 15.07 -10.59
#